data_7fbe3f85861369e1a40f534a79eff633
#
_entry.id   7fbe3f85861369e1a40f534a79eff633
#
_cell.length_a   1.000
_cell.length_b   1.000
_cell.length_c   1.000
_cell.angle_alpha   90.00
_cell.angle_beta   90.00
_cell.angle_gamma   90.00
#
_symmetry.space_group_name_H-M   'P 1'
#
loop_
_entity.id
_entity.type
_entity.pdbx_description
1 polymer ?
#
loop_
_entity_poly.entity_id
_entity_poly.type
_entity_poly.pdbx_seq_one_letter_code
_entity_poly.pdbx_strand_id
1 'polypeptide(L)'
;MNPSGPPIVADERVPDNPIGPVKRLPGPPGESWLLVFLFGAALITHFSLATFNWQSGFLVEHEFRQTHTAIITYYLDQENRFSLHYTTPLFGKPWSVPMEFPIYEWSVVLVSRAAHVPHFEAARGVSLACFYLMLPAVWLLLGSAGLPRPRRLLGLALILTCPVYIFYSRTFLMESMVLMFSVWFLATFVRTLQKRQWGWLVPCALCGTASGLIKSTTFFAWLLPAALYGAHALWCDLRQRVGWRSVARTVAWGLGAAVVPCAAVYWWVTYTDAIKAPHPSAFIFTSRELTKGNFGMYSLAARLSAETWRAFLANWQRAIMSPWLMGVLVAAGAAFFRRQRWQILGAVGLFLAAQLLFPFAYVYQDYYLYACVVFFLVGLGYVLHGVLDSRLPRWLGWIVVIVPMAAMLGAYAQGYYLGQKQRSSGGSGMADAIKSITPKGSVIIVIGADWAPMIPYYSERKALMVRHGLESKPQYLARAFHDLADENVSALVMAYDQRGNVELARQVATAFNLDSSVTFTCPFADVYLSNFIREQAVKYLSTNGRNTFNQVTTTAHLAAGIPNDSPPNQLTPGIAAAPFRMISPLPSAYRFRFGYSYFQLDGADVLSVHPDCDLWVPAPAGATEIRWEFGIVPGAYEREGSKTNGVDFIVDGEAPDGSSREVFSRLLNPAEVPADRGRQRVVIPYHAEPGEKLVFRTRPHGDYGFDWAYWVRIAVQ
;
A
#
# COMPACT_ATOMS: atom_id res chain seq x y z
N MET A 1 -5.46 88.00 -20.05
CA MET A 1 -5.24 87.41 -18.74
C MET A 1 -5.66 85.99 -18.80
N ASN A 2 -4.69 85.11 -18.87
CA ASN A 2 -4.90 83.67 -18.97
C ASN A 2 -4.71 83.01 -17.55
N PRO A 3 -5.58 82.21 -17.01
CA PRO A 3 -5.32 81.43 -15.80
C PRO A 3 -4.78 80.03 -16.18
N SER A 4 -3.51 79.82 -15.90
CA SER A 4 -2.83 78.53 -15.93
C SER A 4 -3.42 77.60 -14.87
N GLY A 5 -4.04 76.50 -15.32
CA GLY A 5 -4.40 75.35 -14.47
C GLY A 5 -3.17 74.59 -14.03
N PRO A 6 -3.24 73.89 -12.88
CA PRO A 6 -2.12 73.10 -12.39
C PRO A 6 -1.85 71.85 -13.27
N PRO A 7 -0.60 71.37 -13.33
CA PRO A 7 -0.23 70.22 -14.17
C PRO A 7 -0.89 68.95 -13.63
N ILE A 8 -1.47 68.17 -14.57
CA ILE A 8 -1.99 66.82 -14.31
C ILE A 8 -0.78 65.94 -13.91
N VAL A 9 -0.77 65.52 -12.68
CA VAL A 9 0.17 64.51 -12.20
C VAL A 9 -0.07 63.22 -13.00
N ALA A 10 0.90 62.87 -13.82
CA ALA A 10 0.91 61.61 -14.56
C ALA A 10 0.73 60.44 -13.57
N ASP A 11 -0.30 59.66 -13.82
CA ASP A 11 -0.57 58.40 -13.13
C ASP A 11 0.68 57.51 -13.26
N GLU A 12 1.49 57.37 -12.20
CA GLU A 12 2.60 56.43 -12.10
C GLU A 12 2.04 55.04 -12.23
N ARG A 13 2.03 54.49 -13.44
CA ARG A 13 1.74 53.10 -13.71
C ARG A 13 2.72 52.24 -12.91
N VAL A 14 2.25 51.69 -11.83
CA VAL A 14 2.92 50.62 -11.06
C VAL A 14 3.38 49.59 -12.07
N PRO A 15 4.67 49.23 -12.14
CA PRO A 15 5.13 48.24 -13.10
C PRO A 15 4.40 46.90 -12.84
N ASP A 16 3.77 46.39 -13.89
CA ASP A 16 2.85 45.22 -13.89
C ASP A 16 3.49 43.90 -13.47
N ASN A 17 4.79 43.87 -13.13
CA ASN A 17 5.43 42.64 -12.69
C ASN A 17 6.75 42.92 -11.91
N PRO A 18 6.78 42.84 -10.57
CA PRO A 18 8.01 42.99 -9.81
C PRO A 18 9.00 41.81 -10.00
N ILE A 19 8.54 40.69 -10.52
CA ILE A 19 9.35 39.56 -11.00
C ILE A 19 9.42 39.75 -12.53
N GLY A 20 10.43 40.47 -13.02
CA GLY A 20 10.58 40.87 -14.42
C GLY A 20 10.37 39.71 -15.41
N PRO A 21 9.86 39.97 -16.61
CA PRO A 21 9.64 38.94 -17.61
C PRO A 21 10.96 38.22 -17.91
N VAL A 22 11.07 36.94 -17.60
CA VAL A 22 12.17 36.09 -18.02
C VAL A 22 12.22 36.18 -19.55
N LYS A 23 13.32 36.80 -20.13
CA LYS A 23 13.51 36.88 -21.58
C LYS A 23 13.37 35.48 -22.18
N ARG A 24 12.30 35.28 -22.94
CA ARG A 24 12.02 34.04 -23.67
C ARG A 24 12.97 33.94 -24.83
N LEU A 25 13.89 32.96 -24.78
CA LEU A 25 14.66 32.58 -25.98
C LEU A 25 13.75 31.70 -26.85
N PRO A 26 13.58 32.03 -28.15
CA PRO A 26 12.85 31.12 -29.05
C PRO A 26 13.66 29.82 -29.19
N GLY A 27 13.01 28.69 -28.97
CA GLY A 27 13.60 27.38 -29.26
C GLY A 27 13.76 27.21 -30.80
N PRO A 28 14.69 26.35 -31.23
CA PRO A 28 14.90 26.11 -32.66
C PRO A 28 13.64 25.54 -33.34
N PRO A 29 13.35 25.96 -34.59
CA PRO A 29 12.24 25.41 -35.36
C PRO A 29 12.43 23.86 -35.51
N GLY A 30 11.37 23.10 -35.35
CA GLY A 30 11.37 21.61 -35.45
C GLY A 30 11.45 20.87 -34.16
N GLU A 31 11.87 21.46 -33.05
CA GLU A 31 11.93 20.81 -31.75
C GLU A 31 10.55 20.68 -31.07
N SER A 32 9.68 21.63 -31.33
CA SER A 32 8.36 21.69 -30.69
C SER A 32 7.49 20.51 -31.03
N TRP A 33 7.53 19.98 -32.25
CA TRP A 33 6.72 18.83 -32.63
C TRP A 33 7.22 17.52 -32.00
N LEU A 34 8.53 17.33 -31.81
CA LEU A 34 9.10 16.19 -31.12
C LEU A 34 8.64 16.16 -29.65
N LEU A 35 8.59 17.31 -28.99
CA LEU A 35 8.10 17.41 -27.61
C LEU A 35 6.58 17.17 -27.52
N VAL A 36 5.81 17.59 -28.51
CA VAL A 36 4.38 17.24 -28.63
C VAL A 36 4.21 15.74 -28.80
N PHE A 37 4.99 15.13 -29.69
CA PHE A 37 4.97 13.68 -29.93
C PHE A 37 5.36 12.91 -28.64
N LEU A 38 6.45 13.32 -27.99
CA LEU A 38 6.92 12.71 -26.73
C LEU A 38 5.85 12.79 -25.63
N PHE A 39 5.20 13.95 -25.48
CA PHE A 39 4.10 14.11 -24.53
C PHE A 39 2.91 13.23 -24.89
N GLY A 40 2.52 13.17 -26.17
CA GLY A 40 1.43 12.31 -26.65
C GLY A 40 1.72 10.83 -26.39
N ALA A 41 2.95 10.38 -26.70
CA ALA A 41 3.40 9.02 -26.42
C ALA A 41 3.38 8.70 -24.91
N ALA A 42 3.89 9.62 -24.08
CA ALA A 42 3.86 9.47 -22.63
C ALA A 42 2.41 9.42 -22.07
N LEU A 43 1.51 10.23 -22.61
CA LEU A 43 0.09 10.23 -22.22
C LEU A 43 -0.60 8.91 -22.58
N ILE A 44 -0.39 8.40 -23.79
CA ILE A 44 -0.93 7.10 -24.23
C ILE A 44 -0.35 5.99 -23.36
N THR A 45 0.96 5.99 -23.12
CA THR A 45 1.63 4.99 -22.27
C THR A 45 1.07 5.02 -20.85
N HIS A 46 0.98 6.20 -20.23
CA HIS A 46 0.40 6.34 -18.89
C HIS A 46 -1.04 5.80 -18.84
N PHE A 47 -1.89 6.24 -19.75
CA PHE A 47 -3.29 5.83 -19.79
C PHE A 47 -3.42 4.30 -19.96
N SER A 48 -2.68 3.72 -20.90
CA SER A 48 -2.70 2.27 -21.16
C SER A 48 -2.23 1.47 -19.94
N LEU A 49 -1.16 1.89 -19.29
CA LEU A 49 -0.63 1.22 -18.10
C LEU A 49 -1.52 1.44 -16.88
N ALA A 50 -2.04 2.64 -16.67
CA ALA A 50 -2.94 2.94 -15.56
C ALA A 50 -4.31 2.24 -15.68
N THR A 51 -4.79 1.98 -16.90
CA THR A 51 -6.06 1.27 -17.12
C THR A 51 -5.89 -0.25 -17.30
N PHE A 52 -4.65 -0.74 -17.37
CA PHE A 52 -4.39 -2.17 -17.51
C PHE A 52 -4.96 -2.94 -16.31
N ASN A 53 -5.69 -4.03 -16.58
CA ASN A 53 -6.36 -4.87 -15.58
C ASN A 53 -7.36 -4.07 -14.70
N TRP A 54 -8.15 -3.18 -15.34
CA TRP A 54 -9.06 -2.25 -14.67
C TRP A 54 -10.13 -2.93 -13.81
N GLN A 55 -10.68 -4.04 -14.27
CA GLN A 55 -11.76 -4.75 -13.62
C GLN A 55 -11.33 -5.69 -12.49
N SER A 56 -10.05 -5.78 -12.19
CA SER A 56 -9.59 -6.59 -11.07
C SER A 56 -10.10 -6.02 -9.74
N GLY A 57 -10.92 -6.75 -9.03
CA GLY A 57 -11.40 -6.38 -7.69
C GLY A 57 -10.32 -6.46 -6.61
N PHE A 58 -9.16 -7.03 -6.92
CA PHE A 58 -8.06 -7.18 -5.98
C PHE A 58 -7.21 -5.89 -5.90
N LEU A 59 -6.98 -5.40 -4.69
CA LEU A 59 -6.29 -4.13 -4.42
C LEU A 59 -4.82 -4.37 -4.10
N VAL A 60 -4.05 -4.85 -5.09
CA VAL A 60 -2.62 -5.15 -4.94
C VAL A 60 -1.80 -3.90 -4.56
N GLU A 61 -0.67 -4.12 -3.92
CA GLU A 61 0.27 -3.12 -3.42
C GLU A 61 -0.36 -2.20 -2.37
N HIS A 62 0.23 -2.16 -1.20
CA HIS A 62 -0.38 -1.49 -0.05
C HIS A 62 -1.87 -1.82 0.12
N GLU A 63 -2.22 -3.08 -0.10
CA GLU A 63 -3.59 -3.61 0.02
C GLU A 63 -4.22 -3.20 1.35
N PHE A 64 -3.44 -3.27 2.43
CA PHE A 64 -3.79 -2.77 3.75
C PHE A 64 -4.39 -1.35 3.71
N ARG A 65 -3.73 -0.41 3.02
CA ARG A 65 -4.19 0.98 2.98
C ARG A 65 -5.38 1.18 2.04
N GLN A 66 -5.37 0.48 0.90
CA GLN A 66 -6.47 0.54 -0.05
C GLN A 66 -7.76 -0.07 0.54
N THR A 67 -7.67 -1.22 1.21
CA THR A 67 -8.84 -1.85 1.84
C THR A 67 -9.36 -1.06 3.02
N HIS A 68 -8.52 -0.28 3.72
CA HIS A 68 -8.98 0.66 4.75
C HIS A 68 -9.89 1.75 4.17
N THR A 69 -9.49 2.41 3.08
CA THR A 69 -10.30 3.40 2.39
C THR A 69 -11.56 2.76 1.79
N ALA A 70 -11.41 1.56 1.23
CA ALA A 70 -12.50 0.84 0.58
C ALA A 70 -13.59 0.38 1.55
N ILE A 71 -13.24 -0.11 2.75
CA ILE A 71 -14.23 -0.55 3.73
C ILE A 71 -15.02 0.64 4.32
N ILE A 72 -14.37 1.77 4.52
CA ILE A 72 -15.05 3.01 4.91
C ILE A 72 -16.06 3.42 3.82
N THR A 73 -15.62 3.44 2.56
CA THR A 73 -16.49 3.74 1.41
C THR A 73 -17.69 2.78 1.33
N TYR A 74 -17.46 1.48 1.54
CA TYR A 74 -18.52 0.48 1.54
C TYR A 74 -19.59 0.78 2.62
N TYR A 75 -19.19 1.09 3.85
CA TYR A 75 -20.14 1.37 4.93
C TYR A 75 -20.82 2.73 4.77
N LEU A 76 -20.13 3.76 4.25
CA LEU A 76 -20.77 5.03 3.88
C LEU A 76 -21.90 4.83 2.86
N ASP A 77 -21.69 3.94 1.89
CA ASP A 77 -22.71 3.60 0.89
C ASP A 77 -23.85 2.76 1.48
N GLN A 78 -23.54 1.71 2.26
CA GLN A 78 -24.56 0.85 2.88
C GLN A 78 -25.44 1.60 3.89
N GLU A 79 -24.85 2.48 4.69
CA GLU A 79 -25.57 3.27 5.69
C GLU A 79 -26.27 4.50 5.06
N ASN A 80 -26.00 4.79 3.80
CA ASN A 80 -26.48 5.97 3.06
C ASN A 80 -26.28 7.28 3.84
N ARG A 81 -25.17 7.41 4.53
CA ARG A 81 -24.93 8.50 5.50
C ARG A 81 -23.61 9.22 5.19
N PHE A 82 -23.72 10.41 4.62
CA PHE A 82 -22.58 11.32 4.42
C PHE A 82 -22.30 12.09 5.71
N SER A 83 -21.59 11.50 6.65
CA SER A 83 -21.32 12.03 7.97
C SER A 83 -19.83 12.23 8.19
N LEU A 84 -19.47 13.24 9.01
CA LEU A 84 -18.10 13.43 9.51
C LEU A 84 -17.76 12.41 10.61
N HIS A 85 -18.78 11.90 11.30
CA HIS A 85 -18.69 10.81 12.26
C HIS A 85 -19.06 9.51 11.56
N TYR A 86 -18.24 9.13 10.56
CA TYR A 86 -18.50 7.98 9.72
C TYR A 86 -18.06 6.67 10.37
N THR A 87 -18.65 5.57 9.92
CA THR A 87 -18.33 4.23 10.38
C THR A 87 -16.94 3.79 9.91
N THR A 88 -16.10 3.41 10.88
CA THR A 88 -14.80 2.74 10.66
C THR A 88 -14.89 1.35 11.29
N PRO A 89 -15.27 0.32 10.53
CA PRO A 89 -15.72 -0.96 11.07
C PRO A 89 -14.55 -1.90 11.41
N LEU A 90 -13.48 -1.39 12.05
CA LEU A 90 -12.24 -2.13 12.26
C LEU A 90 -11.82 -2.28 13.73
N PHE A 91 -12.31 -1.41 14.60
CA PHE A 91 -11.73 -1.31 15.94
C PHE A 91 -12.72 -1.71 17.05
N GLY A 92 -13.84 -2.34 16.70
CA GLY A 92 -14.94 -2.56 17.62
C GLY A 92 -15.74 -1.28 17.90
N LYS A 93 -16.60 -1.32 18.90
CA LYS A 93 -17.39 -0.14 19.30
C LYS A 93 -16.57 0.87 20.11
N PRO A 94 -16.94 2.18 19.98
CA PRO A 94 -17.87 2.74 19.01
C PRO A 94 -17.33 2.63 17.59
N TRP A 95 -18.22 2.33 16.62
CA TRP A 95 -17.86 2.08 15.21
C TRP A 95 -17.45 3.35 14.46
N SER A 96 -16.73 4.26 15.08
CA SER A 96 -16.27 5.49 14.42
C SER A 96 -14.88 5.89 14.91
N VAL A 97 -13.93 5.81 14.00
CA VAL A 97 -12.54 6.23 14.20
C VAL A 97 -12.12 7.05 12.97
N PRO A 98 -12.66 8.28 12.83
CA PRO A 98 -12.37 9.10 11.66
C PRO A 98 -10.90 9.50 11.65
N MET A 99 -10.22 9.22 10.53
CA MET A 99 -8.82 9.56 10.29
C MET A 99 -8.72 10.74 9.32
N GLU A 100 -9.07 10.49 8.06
CA GLU A 100 -9.10 11.50 7.01
C GLU A 100 -10.48 12.12 6.86
N PHE A 101 -10.56 13.35 6.32
CA PHE A 101 -11.84 13.97 5.97
C PHE A 101 -12.40 13.28 4.71
N PRO A 102 -13.63 12.76 4.72
CA PRO A 102 -14.09 11.72 3.77
C PRO A 102 -14.54 12.25 2.40
N ILE A 103 -13.95 13.31 1.87
CA ILE A 103 -14.29 13.85 0.54
C ILE A 103 -14.02 12.82 -0.56
N TYR A 104 -12.93 12.07 -0.43
CA TYR A 104 -12.56 11.05 -1.42
C TYR A 104 -13.59 9.91 -1.43
N GLU A 105 -13.90 9.37 -0.26
CA GLU A 105 -14.86 8.29 -0.08
C GLU A 105 -16.26 8.71 -0.54
N TRP A 106 -16.71 9.91 -0.20
CA TRP A 106 -17.96 10.47 -0.70
C TRP A 106 -17.98 10.57 -2.22
N SER A 107 -16.88 11.04 -2.82
CA SER A 107 -16.77 11.14 -4.29
C SER A 107 -16.87 9.77 -4.94
N VAL A 108 -16.23 8.74 -4.35
CA VAL A 108 -16.30 7.36 -4.85
C VAL A 108 -17.72 6.81 -4.77
N VAL A 109 -18.42 6.99 -3.65
CA VAL A 109 -19.83 6.57 -3.50
C VAL A 109 -20.72 7.24 -4.56
N LEU A 110 -20.58 8.55 -4.74
CA LEU A 110 -21.38 9.30 -5.71
C LEU A 110 -21.12 8.82 -7.13
N VAL A 111 -19.86 8.62 -7.52
CA VAL A 111 -19.51 8.11 -8.85
C VAL A 111 -19.97 6.67 -9.05
N SER A 112 -19.81 5.81 -8.04
CA SER A 112 -20.27 4.42 -8.09
C SER A 112 -21.79 4.34 -8.34
N ARG A 113 -22.57 5.13 -7.60
CA ARG A 113 -24.03 5.20 -7.76
C ARG A 113 -24.45 5.78 -9.12
N ALA A 114 -23.80 6.86 -9.56
CA ALA A 114 -24.15 7.53 -10.81
C ALA A 114 -23.79 6.70 -12.05
N ALA A 115 -22.66 5.98 -12.02
CA ALA A 115 -22.17 5.16 -13.12
C ALA A 115 -22.61 3.69 -13.03
N HIS A 116 -23.24 3.27 -11.92
CA HIS A 116 -23.63 1.87 -11.64
C HIS A 116 -22.45 0.89 -11.73
N VAL A 117 -21.27 1.28 -11.21
CA VAL A 117 -20.05 0.46 -11.20
C VAL A 117 -19.63 0.12 -9.77
N PRO A 118 -18.86 -0.97 -9.55
CA PRO A 118 -18.32 -1.31 -8.25
C PRO A 118 -17.46 -0.18 -7.65
N HIS A 119 -17.39 -0.08 -6.31
CA HIS A 119 -16.64 0.98 -5.62
C HIS A 119 -15.16 1.02 -6.05
N PHE A 120 -14.52 -0.13 -6.28
CA PHE A 120 -13.12 -0.16 -6.69
C PHE A 120 -12.89 0.41 -8.11
N GLU A 121 -13.85 0.25 -9.03
CA GLU A 121 -13.77 0.87 -10.36
C GLU A 121 -14.04 2.38 -10.27
N ALA A 122 -15.06 2.79 -9.50
CA ALA A 122 -15.33 4.20 -9.23
C ALA A 122 -14.13 4.89 -8.60
N ALA A 123 -13.50 4.26 -7.60
CA ALA A 123 -12.30 4.78 -6.94
C ALA A 123 -11.12 4.98 -7.90
N ARG A 124 -10.88 4.00 -8.79
CA ARG A 124 -9.89 4.11 -9.86
C ARG A 124 -10.21 5.29 -10.79
N GLY A 125 -11.48 5.43 -11.17
CA GLY A 125 -11.93 6.54 -12.01
C GLY A 125 -11.72 7.91 -11.36
N VAL A 126 -12.12 8.07 -10.09
CA VAL A 126 -11.91 9.30 -9.31
C VAL A 126 -10.42 9.62 -9.17
N SER A 127 -9.60 8.63 -8.79
CA SER A 127 -8.16 8.82 -8.65
C SER A 127 -7.49 9.23 -9.96
N LEU A 128 -7.81 8.56 -11.06
CA LEU A 128 -7.25 8.84 -12.38
C LEU A 128 -7.71 10.21 -12.91
N ALA A 129 -8.97 10.57 -12.71
CA ALA A 129 -9.49 11.89 -13.06
C ALA A 129 -8.77 13.00 -12.28
N CYS A 130 -8.60 12.86 -10.97
CA CYS A 130 -7.86 13.80 -10.15
C CYS A 130 -6.40 13.93 -10.62
N PHE A 131 -5.74 12.84 -10.98
CA PHE A 131 -4.40 12.89 -11.54
C PHE A 131 -4.33 13.72 -12.82
N TYR A 132 -5.23 13.51 -13.78
CA TYR A 132 -5.22 14.31 -15.01
C TYR A 132 -5.65 15.76 -14.76
N LEU A 133 -6.58 16.04 -13.85
CA LEU A 133 -6.96 17.39 -13.46
C LEU A 133 -5.84 18.18 -12.75
N MET A 134 -4.81 17.51 -12.25
CA MET A 134 -3.60 18.13 -11.73
C MET A 134 -2.71 18.71 -12.83
N LEU A 135 -2.64 18.07 -14.01
CA LEU A 135 -1.68 18.44 -15.07
C LEU A 135 -1.79 19.90 -15.56
N PRO A 136 -2.99 20.49 -15.72
CA PRO A 136 -3.12 21.90 -16.05
C PRO A 136 -2.49 22.83 -14.98
N ALA A 137 -2.60 22.49 -13.70
CA ALA A 137 -1.99 23.29 -12.63
C ALA A 137 -0.45 23.18 -12.67
N VAL A 138 0.10 21.98 -12.94
CA VAL A 138 1.54 21.78 -13.19
C VAL A 138 1.99 22.62 -14.37
N TRP A 139 1.24 22.61 -15.48
CA TRP A 139 1.53 23.44 -16.65
C TRP A 139 1.63 24.93 -16.31
N LEU A 140 0.71 25.44 -15.47
CA LEU A 140 0.73 26.83 -15.00
C LEU A 140 1.96 27.10 -14.14
N LEU A 141 2.31 26.22 -13.22
CA LEU A 141 3.49 26.34 -12.35
C LEU A 141 4.79 26.33 -13.16
N LEU A 142 4.96 25.39 -14.09
CA LEU A 142 6.12 25.34 -14.99
C LEU A 142 6.25 26.64 -15.81
N GLY A 143 5.11 27.22 -16.19
CA GLY A 143 5.08 28.53 -16.86
C GLY A 143 5.50 29.69 -15.97
N SER A 144 5.03 29.68 -14.72
CA SER A 144 5.40 30.68 -13.72
C SER A 144 6.88 30.56 -13.32
N ALA A 145 7.43 29.36 -13.40
CA ALA A 145 8.85 29.07 -13.19
C ALA A 145 9.74 29.42 -14.41
N GLY A 146 9.17 30.02 -15.47
CA GLY A 146 9.90 30.54 -16.63
C GLY A 146 10.14 29.54 -17.75
N LEU A 147 9.64 28.31 -17.68
CA LEU A 147 9.81 27.34 -18.76
C LEU A 147 8.97 27.74 -20.02
N PRO A 148 9.55 27.72 -21.21
CA PRO A 148 8.82 27.98 -22.45
C PRO A 148 7.80 26.87 -22.74
N ARG A 149 6.74 27.20 -23.49
CA ARG A 149 5.63 26.29 -23.76
C ARG A 149 6.04 24.88 -24.20
N PRO A 150 6.95 24.67 -25.17
CA PRO A 150 7.36 23.32 -25.55
C PRO A 150 8.04 22.55 -24.42
N ARG A 151 8.85 23.20 -23.58
CA ARG A 151 9.58 22.57 -22.48
C ARG A 151 8.67 22.15 -21.32
N ARG A 152 7.51 22.77 -21.17
CA ARG A 152 6.49 22.33 -20.19
C ARG A 152 5.93 20.96 -20.55
N LEU A 153 5.80 20.62 -21.85
CA LEU A 153 5.41 19.30 -22.31
C LEU A 153 6.39 18.23 -21.85
N LEU A 154 7.70 18.54 -21.86
CA LEU A 154 8.72 17.64 -21.32
C LEU A 154 8.51 17.37 -19.82
N GLY A 155 8.26 18.42 -19.03
CA GLY A 155 7.96 18.26 -17.61
C GLY A 155 6.72 17.38 -17.35
N LEU A 156 5.65 17.57 -18.15
CA LEU A 156 4.46 16.70 -18.07
C LEU A 156 4.76 15.27 -18.53
N ALA A 157 5.57 15.07 -19.56
CA ALA A 157 5.96 13.75 -20.04
C ALA A 157 6.75 12.97 -18.98
N LEU A 158 7.63 13.63 -18.23
CA LEU A 158 8.34 13.02 -17.08
C LEU A 158 7.36 12.55 -15.97
N ILE A 159 6.35 13.37 -15.67
CA ILE A 159 5.32 13.00 -14.69
C ILE A 159 4.54 11.77 -15.17
N LEU A 160 4.15 11.76 -16.45
CA LEU A 160 3.37 10.67 -17.05
C LEU A 160 4.14 9.34 -17.18
N THR A 161 5.48 9.37 -17.20
CA THR A 161 6.30 8.14 -17.28
C THR A 161 6.83 7.68 -15.91
N CYS A 162 6.58 8.43 -14.85
CA CYS A 162 7.08 8.10 -13.53
C CYS A 162 6.29 6.95 -12.89
N PRO A 163 6.96 5.89 -12.40
CA PRO A 163 6.33 4.69 -11.85
C PRO A 163 5.26 4.95 -10.79
N VAL A 164 5.58 5.77 -9.80
CA VAL A 164 4.66 6.10 -8.71
C VAL A 164 3.37 6.74 -9.22
N TYR A 165 3.45 7.57 -10.27
CA TYR A 165 2.28 8.21 -10.86
C TYR A 165 1.50 7.27 -11.77
N ILE A 166 2.15 6.36 -12.51
CA ILE A 166 1.47 5.36 -13.31
C ILE A 166 0.66 4.44 -12.39
N PHE A 167 1.25 3.94 -11.31
CA PHE A 167 0.60 2.96 -10.45
C PHE A 167 -0.42 3.58 -9.51
N TYR A 168 -0.03 4.58 -8.71
CA TYR A 168 -0.92 5.12 -7.67
C TYR A 168 -2.02 6.06 -8.20
N SER A 169 -1.93 6.54 -9.46
CA SER A 169 -3.02 7.32 -10.07
C SER A 169 -4.33 6.53 -10.24
N ARG A 170 -4.29 5.21 -10.12
CA ARG A 170 -5.43 4.31 -10.29
C ARG A 170 -5.81 3.53 -9.02
N THR A 171 -5.18 3.79 -7.90
CA THR A 171 -5.42 3.03 -6.67
C THR A 171 -6.62 3.56 -5.89
N PHE A 172 -7.18 2.72 -5.01
CA PHE A 172 -8.25 3.11 -4.08
C PHE A 172 -7.66 3.91 -2.91
N LEU A 173 -6.95 4.99 -3.27
CA LEU A 173 -6.29 5.89 -2.32
C LEU A 173 -6.60 7.34 -2.67
N MET A 174 -6.67 8.19 -1.67
CA MET A 174 -6.91 9.62 -1.81
C MET A 174 -5.72 10.41 -2.36
N GLU A 175 -4.59 9.77 -2.63
CA GLU A 175 -3.31 10.40 -2.99
C GLU A 175 -3.43 11.32 -4.22
N SER A 176 -4.13 10.86 -5.27
CA SER A 176 -4.33 11.67 -6.48
C SER A 176 -5.18 12.91 -6.20
N MET A 177 -6.22 12.79 -5.37
CA MET A 177 -7.10 13.90 -5.05
C MET A 177 -6.37 14.95 -4.18
N VAL A 178 -5.65 14.52 -3.17
CA VAL A 178 -4.91 15.45 -2.31
C VAL A 178 -3.78 16.13 -3.09
N LEU A 179 -3.07 15.43 -3.97
CA LEU A 179 -2.04 16.02 -4.81
C LEU A 179 -2.63 17.03 -5.79
N MET A 180 -3.76 16.71 -6.42
CA MET A 180 -4.48 17.64 -7.30
C MET A 180 -4.76 18.97 -6.58
N PHE A 181 -5.38 18.91 -5.40
CA PHE A 181 -5.67 20.11 -4.62
C PHE A 181 -4.41 20.84 -4.17
N SER A 182 -3.35 20.12 -3.80
CA SER A 182 -2.07 20.73 -3.39
C SER A 182 -1.40 21.49 -4.54
N VAL A 183 -1.40 20.92 -5.74
CA VAL A 183 -0.82 21.58 -6.94
C VAL A 183 -1.64 22.81 -7.34
N TRP A 184 -2.97 22.70 -7.32
CA TRP A 184 -3.85 23.86 -7.57
C TRP A 184 -3.73 24.94 -6.48
N PHE A 185 -3.57 24.56 -5.22
CA PHE A 185 -3.27 25.49 -4.12
C PHE A 185 -2.03 26.34 -4.45
N LEU A 186 -0.90 25.69 -4.79
CA LEU A 186 0.32 26.40 -5.13
C LEU A 186 0.17 27.22 -6.43
N ALA A 187 -0.47 26.69 -7.46
CA ALA A 187 -0.67 27.37 -8.73
C ALA A 187 -1.51 28.65 -8.58
N THR A 188 -2.60 28.58 -7.82
CA THR A 188 -3.48 29.72 -7.56
C THR A 188 -2.84 30.75 -6.63
N PHE A 189 -2.05 30.30 -5.63
CA PHE A 189 -1.26 31.19 -4.79
C PHE A 189 -0.22 31.97 -5.59
N VAL A 190 0.54 31.28 -6.45
CA VAL A 190 1.49 31.94 -7.36
C VAL A 190 0.77 32.96 -8.25
N ARG A 191 -0.41 32.62 -8.78
CA ARG A 191 -1.23 33.55 -9.57
C ARG A 191 -1.72 34.76 -8.76
N THR A 192 -2.12 34.55 -7.49
CA THR A 192 -2.50 35.65 -6.58
C THR A 192 -1.38 36.68 -6.50
N LEU A 193 -0.15 36.22 -6.25
CA LEU A 193 1.01 37.08 -6.11
C LEU A 193 1.44 37.74 -7.44
N GLN A 194 1.43 36.98 -8.55
CA GLN A 194 1.82 37.48 -9.86
C GLN A 194 0.81 38.51 -10.45
N LYS A 195 -0.48 38.25 -10.32
CA LYS A 195 -1.56 39.09 -10.84
C LYS A 195 -2.00 40.19 -9.90
N ARG A 196 -1.56 40.12 -8.65
CA ARG A 196 -1.97 41.06 -7.58
C ARG A 196 -3.51 41.16 -7.41
N GLN A 197 -4.22 39.99 -7.57
CA GLN A 197 -5.68 39.92 -7.58
C GLN A 197 -6.20 39.01 -6.46
N TRP A 198 -7.15 39.50 -5.66
CA TRP A 198 -7.80 38.76 -4.58
C TRP A 198 -8.62 37.55 -5.08
N GLY A 199 -9.16 37.62 -6.31
CA GLY A 199 -9.98 36.55 -6.88
C GLY A 199 -9.27 35.21 -6.96
N TRP A 200 -7.94 35.16 -7.08
CA TRP A 200 -7.16 33.94 -7.06
C TRP A 200 -6.92 33.37 -5.67
N LEU A 201 -7.10 34.18 -4.61
CA LEU A 201 -6.94 33.72 -3.22
C LEU A 201 -8.08 32.80 -2.81
N VAL A 202 -9.30 32.99 -3.35
CA VAL A 202 -10.45 32.11 -3.03
C VAL A 202 -10.19 30.67 -3.45
N PRO A 203 -9.92 30.35 -4.72
CA PRO A 203 -9.58 28.98 -5.13
C PRO A 203 -8.30 28.46 -4.44
N CYS A 204 -7.35 29.34 -4.10
CA CYS A 204 -6.18 28.98 -3.31
C CYS A 204 -6.60 28.45 -1.92
N ALA A 205 -7.39 29.23 -1.18
CA ALA A 205 -7.85 28.83 0.14
C ALA A 205 -8.71 27.55 0.11
N LEU A 206 -9.60 27.43 -0.87
CA LEU A 206 -10.42 26.23 -1.06
C LEU A 206 -9.58 24.98 -1.35
N CYS A 207 -8.63 25.06 -2.29
CA CYS A 207 -7.75 23.96 -2.62
C CYS A 207 -6.82 23.60 -1.46
N GLY A 208 -6.27 24.60 -0.76
CA GLY A 208 -5.45 24.38 0.43
C GLY A 208 -6.23 23.70 1.55
N THR A 209 -7.46 24.14 1.80
CA THR A 209 -8.36 23.54 2.79
C THR A 209 -8.71 22.09 2.43
N ALA A 210 -9.11 21.83 1.19
CA ALA A 210 -9.41 20.47 0.73
C ALA A 210 -8.19 19.57 0.86
N SER A 211 -7.01 20.03 0.42
CA SER A 211 -5.75 19.27 0.55
C SER A 211 -5.43 18.96 2.02
N GLY A 212 -5.51 19.95 2.90
CA GLY A 212 -5.19 19.82 4.32
C GLY A 212 -6.15 18.86 5.05
N LEU A 213 -7.43 18.95 4.76
CA LEU A 213 -8.48 18.09 5.34
C LEU A 213 -8.34 16.63 4.89
N ILE A 214 -8.07 16.38 3.59
CA ILE A 214 -7.91 15.03 3.05
C ILE A 214 -6.62 14.41 3.61
N LYS A 215 -5.49 15.12 3.56
CA LYS A 215 -4.20 14.59 4.06
C LYS A 215 -3.23 15.70 4.43
N SER A 216 -3.17 16.02 5.70
CA SER A 216 -2.36 17.12 6.23
C SER A 216 -0.87 17.00 5.92
N THR A 217 -0.30 15.78 5.92
CA THR A 217 1.12 15.55 5.61
C THR A 217 1.47 15.99 4.19
N THR A 218 0.63 15.72 3.21
CA THR A 218 0.80 16.19 1.83
C THR A 218 0.65 17.70 1.75
N PHE A 219 -0.38 18.27 2.39
CA PHE A 219 -0.59 19.72 2.42
C PHE A 219 0.64 20.47 2.97
N PHE A 220 1.20 20.05 4.11
CA PHE A 220 2.38 20.69 4.68
C PHE A 220 3.62 20.59 3.79
N ALA A 221 3.79 19.49 3.04
CA ALA A 221 4.84 19.39 2.03
C ALA A 221 4.68 20.43 0.90
N TRP A 222 3.45 20.81 0.55
CA TRP A 222 3.14 21.83 -0.46
C TRP A 222 3.01 23.25 0.10
N LEU A 223 2.78 23.41 1.38
CA LEU A 223 2.82 24.70 2.05
C LEU A 223 4.25 25.26 2.08
N LEU A 224 5.27 24.41 2.15
CA LEU A 224 6.66 24.82 2.14
C LEU A 224 7.06 25.62 0.87
N PRO A 225 6.87 25.12 -0.36
CA PRO A 225 7.14 25.91 -1.56
C PRO A 225 6.27 27.18 -1.66
N ALA A 226 5.03 27.14 -1.17
CA ALA A 226 4.18 28.32 -1.10
C ALA A 226 4.77 29.39 -0.17
N ALA A 227 5.21 28.99 1.03
CA ALA A 227 5.84 29.87 2.00
C ALA A 227 7.15 30.47 1.44
N LEU A 228 8.00 29.66 0.78
CA LEU A 228 9.23 30.14 0.15
C LEU A 228 8.95 31.13 -0.98
N TYR A 229 7.94 30.87 -1.81
CA TYR A 229 7.55 31.77 -2.88
C TYR A 229 6.96 33.08 -2.34
N GLY A 230 6.11 33.01 -1.31
CA GLY A 230 5.57 34.18 -0.62
C GLY A 230 6.66 35.02 0.03
N ALA A 231 7.61 34.40 0.72
CA ALA A 231 8.76 35.08 1.30
C ALA A 231 9.64 35.77 0.23
N HIS A 232 9.86 35.08 -0.90
CA HIS A 232 10.57 35.68 -2.03
C HIS A 232 9.82 36.89 -2.62
N ALA A 233 8.52 36.80 -2.79
CA ALA A 233 7.70 37.91 -3.29
C ALA A 233 7.75 39.11 -2.31
N LEU A 234 7.63 38.83 -1.02
CA LEU A 234 7.75 39.87 0.03
C LEU A 234 9.14 40.53 0.02
N TRP A 235 10.20 39.71 -0.09
CA TRP A 235 11.56 40.23 -0.19
C TRP A 235 11.77 41.11 -1.43
N CYS A 236 11.19 40.74 -2.60
CA CYS A 236 11.21 41.57 -3.80
C CYS A 236 10.49 42.90 -3.59
N ASP A 237 9.29 42.89 -2.96
CA ASP A 237 8.53 44.11 -2.64
C ASP A 237 9.33 45.07 -1.73
N LEU A 238 9.97 44.52 -0.69
CA LEU A 238 10.81 45.29 0.22
C LEU A 238 12.06 45.85 -0.46
N ARG A 239 12.74 45.06 -1.29
CA ARG A 239 13.94 45.49 -2.03
C ARG A 239 13.66 46.59 -3.06
N GLN A 240 12.51 46.48 -3.73
CA GLN A 240 12.06 47.49 -4.72
C GLN A 240 11.45 48.73 -4.05
N ARG A 241 11.38 48.75 -2.69
CA ARG A 241 10.79 49.83 -1.90
C ARG A 241 9.37 50.19 -2.35
N VAL A 242 8.58 49.19 -2.75
CA VAL A 242 7.16 49.43 -3.05
C VAL A 242 6.43 49.97 -1.81
N GLY A 243 5.40 50.76 -2.00
CA GLY A 243 4.66 51.40 -0.89
C GLY A 243 4.11 50.39 0.09
N TRP A 244 4.01 50.76 1.35
CA TRP A 244 3.59 49.88 2.48
C TRP A 244 2.27 49.14 2.24
N ARG A 245 1.33 49.72 1.48
CA ARG A 245 0.06 49.07 1.12
C ARG A 245 0.28 47.84 0.24
N SER A 246 1.29 47.85 -0.65
CA SER A 246 1.63 46.67 -1.47
C SER A 246 2.26 45.56 -0.63
N VAL A 247 3.17 45.92 0.26
CA VAL A 247 3.78 44.99 1.23
C VAL A 247 2.69 44.35 2.11
N ALA A 248 1.81 45.17 2.68
CA ALA A 248 0.69 44.70 3.52
C ALA A 248 -0.24 43.70 2.75
N ARG A 249 -0.52 43.98 1.46
CA ARG A 249 -1.29 43.05 0.62
C ARG A 249 -0.57 41.73 0.40
N THR A 250 0.74 41.74 0.11
CA THR A 250 1.52 40.49 -0.05
C THR A 250 1.50 39.66 1.23
N VAL A 251 1.64 40.31 2.40
CA VAL A 251 1.50 39.64 3.70
C VAL A 251 0.09 39.07 3.89
N ALA A 252 -0.95 39.87 3.62
CA ALA A 252 -2.35 39.45 3.77
C ALA A 252 -2.70 38.24 2.88
N TRP A 253 -2.18 38.20 1.63
CA TRP A 253 -2.35 37.05 0.75
C TRP A 253 -1.62 35.82 1.25
N GLY A 254 -0.39 35.96 1.77
CA GLY A 254 0.35 34.85 2.40
C GLY A 254 -0.38 34.28 3.62
N LEU A 255 -0.86 35.19 4.49
CA LEU A 255 -1.65 34.78 5.65
C LEU A 255 -2.97 34.13 5.24
N GLY A 256 -3.73 34.69 4.29
CA GLY A 256 -4.98 34.09 3.82
C GLY A 256 -4.79 32.71 3.18
N ALA A 257 -3.70 32.50 2.47
CA ALA A 257 -3.37 31.20 1.89
C ALA A 257 -2.95 30.15 2.94
N ALA A 258 -2.34 30.55 4.07
CA ALA A 258 -1.87 29.67 5.09
C ALA A 258 -2.89 29.46 6.24
N VAL A 259 -3.44 30.55 6.77
CA VAL A 259 -4.27 30.52 8.01
C VAL A 259 -5.56 29.75 7.80
N VAL A 260 -6.26 29.97 6.68
CA VAL A 260 -7.55 29.30 6.44
C VAL A 260 -7.40 27.77 6.35
N PRO A 261 -6.50 27.22 5.52
CA PRO A 261 -6.27 25.78 5.49
C PRO A 261 -5.74 25.20 6.82
N CYS A 262 -4.80 25.90 7.47
CA CYS A 262 -4.25 25.45 8.76
C CYS A 262 -5.31 25.42 9.87
N ALA A 263 -6.20 26.41 9.91
CA ALA A 263 -7.31 26.43 10.86
C ALA A 263 -8.29 25.26 10.60
N ALA A 264 -8.58 24.96 9.33
CA ALA A 264 -9.41 23.82 8.97
C ALA A 264 -8.77 22.47 9.37
N VAL A 265 -7.45 22.31 9.13
CA VAL A 265 -6.69 21.13 9.58
C VAL A 265 -6.72 21.01 11.11
N TYR A 266 -6.46 22.10 11.82
CA TYR A 266 -6.51 22.12 13.28
C TYR A 266 -7.88 21.73 13.83
N TRP A 267 -8.93 22.31 13.26
CA TRP A 267 -10.31 21.95 13.62
C TRP A 267 -10.59 20.46 13.39
N TRP A 268 -10.22 19.92 12.22
CA TRP A 268 -10.44 18.51 11.91
C TRP A 268 -9.67 17.56 12.84
N VAL A 269 -8.40 17.85 13.07
CA VAL A 269 -7.54 17.06 13.98
C VAL A 269 -8.13 17.06 15.40
N THR A 270 -8.51 18.25 15.92
CA THR A 270 -9.09 18.36 17.25
C THR A 270 -10.41 17.61 17.36
N TYR A 271 -11.27 17.73 16.34
CA TYR A 271 -12.54 17.01 16.27
C TYR A 271 -12.33 15.49 16.28
N THR A 272 -11.43 14.97 15.45
CA THR A 272 -11.19 13.53 15.36
C THR A 272 -10.45 12.99 16.59
N ASP A 273 -9.56 13.75 17.19
CA ASP A 273 -8.87 13.35 18.42
C ASP A 273 -9.84 13.23 19.61
N ALA A 274 -10.85 14.10 19.69
CA ALA A 274 -11.89 13.98 20.70
C ALA A 274 -12.70 12.67 20.59
N ILE A 275 -12.85 12.14 19.38
CA ILE A 275 -13.51 10.85 19.14
C ILE A 275 -12.56 9.68 19.44
N LYS A 276 -11.31 9.78 19.00
CA LYS A 276 -10.31 8.70 19.10
C LYS A 276 -9.76 8.50 20.51
N ALA A 277 -9.60 9.57 21.28
CA ALA A 277 -8.94 9.52 22.59
C ALA A 277 -9.64 8.58 23.61
N PRO A 278 -10.99 8.56 23.75
CA PRO A 278 -11.67 7.64 24.65
C PRO A 278 -11.85 6.24 24.09
N HIS A 279 -11.57 6.00 22.79
CA HIS A 279 -11.80 4.72 22.13
C HIS A 279 -10.78 3.66 22.59
N PRO A 280 -11.20 2.44 23.00
CA PRO A 280 -10.30 1.43 23.56
C PRO A 280 -9.14 1.04 22.64
N SER A 281 -9.36 0.98 21.33
CA SER A 281 -8.36 0.53 20.36
C SER A 281 -7.75 1.67 19.53
N ALA A 282 -8.38 2.85 19.46
CA ALA A 282 -8.04 3.90 18.51
C ALA A 282 -7.26 5.08 19.08
N PHE A 283 -7.04 5.14 20.40
CA PHE A 283 -6.31 6.23 21.06
C PHE A 283 -4.92 6.49 20.48
N ILE A 284 -4.27 5.47 19.90
CA ILE A 284 -2.96 5.57 19.26
C ILE A 284 -2.98 6.36 17.94
N PHE A 285 -4.15 6.54 17.33
CA PHE A 285 -4.31 7.34 16.10
C PHE A 285 -4.61 8.81 16.40
N THR A 286 -4.52 9.23 17.66
CA THR A 286 -4.55 10.65 18.01
C THR A 286 -3.31 11.37 17.49
N SER A 287 -3.43 12.65 17.21
CA SER A 287 -2.31 13.47 16.71
C SER A 287 -1.10 13.43 17.65
N ARG A 288 -1.34 13.37 18.96
CA ARG A 288 -0.28 13.23 19.99
C ARG A 288 0.54 11.96 19.79
N GLU A 289 -0.10 10.81 19.58
CA GLU A 289 0.59 9.54 19.43
C GLU A 289 1.29 9.43 18.06
N LEU A 290 0.63 9.89 16.98
CA LEU A 290 1.23 9.92 15.65
C LEU A 290 2.44 10.86 15.56
N THR A 291 2.45 11.94 16.35
CA THR A 291 3.60 12.85 16.43
C THR A 291 4.82 12.15 17.03
N LYS A 292 4.64 11.24 17.99
CA LYS A 292 5.75 10.45 18.55
C LYS A 292 6.45 9.61 17.48
N GLY A 293 5.74 9.04 16.52
CA GLY A 293 6.33 8.29 15.42
C GLY A 293 7.27 9.15 14.56
N ASN A 294 6.83 10.34 14.14
CA ASN A 294 7.61 11.20 13.23
C ASN A 294 8.70 12.04 13.94
N PHE A 295 8.49 12.44 15.17
CA PHE A 295 9.39 13.38 15.87
C PHE A 295 10.05 12.77 17.12
N GLY A 296 9.44 11.75 17.75
CA GLY A 296 10.02 11.02 18.86
C GLY A 296 10.98 9.92 18.40
N MET A 297 10.50 9.02 17.51
CA MET A 297 11.33 7.93 16.98
C MET A 297 12.38 8.42 15.98
N TYR A 298 12.07 9.44 15.17
CA TYR A 298 12.96 10.01 14.19
C TYR A 298 13.57 11.32 14.70
N SER A 299 14.51 11.22 15.64
CA SER A 299 15.42 12.32 16.03
C SER A 299 16.23 12.83 14.83
N LEU A 300 16.93 13.95 14.95
CA LEU A 300 17.81 14.44 13.89
C LEU A 300 18.87 13.40 13.49
N ALA A 301 19.45 12.70 14.46
CA ALA A 301 20.42 11.62 14.20
C ALA A 301 19.80 10.46 13.42
N ALA A 302 18.58 10.03 13.79
CA ALA A 302 17.88 8.97 13.07
C ALA A 302 17.53 9.37 11.63
N ARG A 303 17.13 10.64 11.39
CA ARG A 303 16.88 11.17 10.02
C ARG A 303 18.13 11.16 9.14
N LEU A 304 19.29 11.32 9.73
CA LEU A 304 20.59 11.32 9.03
C LEU A 304 21.26 9.95 9.04
N SER A 305 20.67 8.94 9.67
CA SER A 305 21.23 7.59 9.75
C SER A 305 21.29 6.89 8.39
N ALA A 306 22.29 6.03 8.21
CA ALA A 306 22.46 5.24 7.00
C ALA A 306 21.25 4.31 6.73
N GLU A 307 20.56 3.87 7.78
CA GLU A 307 19.37 3.02 7.69
C GLU A 307 18.20 3.77 7.04
N THR A 308 17.88 4.97 7.54
CA THR A 308 16.84 5.84 6.96
C THR A 308 17.13 6.15 5.49
N TRP A 309 18.38 6.46 5.15
CA TRP A 309 18.75 6.76 3.78
C TRP A 309 18.73 5.53 2.86
N ARG A 310 19.12 4.34 3.34
CA ARG A 310 18.96 3.10 2.56
C ARG A 310 17.49 2.83 2.24
N ALA A 311 16.57 3.04 3.19
CA ALA A 311 15.15 2.90 2.95
C ALA A 311 14.63 3.92 1.92
N PHE A 312 15.02 5.20 2.01
CA PHE A 312 14.68 6.20 0.99
C PHE A 312 15.19 5.80 -0.39
N LEU A 313 16.47 5.38 -0.50
CA LEU A 313 17.06 4.98 -1.77
C LEU A 313 16.35 3.76 -2.39
N ALA A 314 15.98 2.77 -1.56
CA ALA A 314 15.21 1.61 -2.01
C ALA A 314 13.83 2.02 -2.54
N ASN A 315 13.12 2.92 -1.85
CA ASN A 315 11.83 3.44 -2.30
C ASN A 315 11.97 4.29 -3.58
N TRP A 316 13.05 5.09 -3.74
CA TRP A 316 13.29 5.83 -4.99
C TRP A 316 13.58 4.90 -6.17
N GLN A 317 14.36 3.82 -5.93
CA GLN A 317 14.63 2.79 -6.95
C GLN A 317 13.33 2.23 -7.53
N ARG A 318 12.35 1.97 -6.68
CA ARG A 318 11.06 1.40 -7.06
C ARG A 318 10.12 2.45 -7.64
N ALA A 319 9.99 3.59 -6.97
CA ALA A 319 8.96 4.60 -7.24
C ALA A 319 9.34 5.60 -8.33
N ILE A 320 10.62 5.75 -8.65
CA ILE A 320 11.12 6.73 -9.62
C ILE A 320 12.06 6.05 -10.62
N MET A 321 13.32 5.85 -10.26
CA MET A 321 14.36 5.17 -11.02
C MET A 321 15.60 4.99 -10.15
N SER A 322 16.66 4.40 -10.71
CA SER A 322 17.93 4.21 -10.01
C SER A 322 18.42 5.50 -9.32
N PRO A 323 18.66 5.48 -7.99
CA PRO A 323 19.17 6.63 -7.25
C PRO A 323 20.53 7.14 -7.77
N TRP A 324 21.37 6.26 -8.32
CA TRP A 324 22.62 6.64 -8.96
C TRP A 324 22.38 7.50 -10.19
N LEU A 325 21.43 7.11 -11.05
CA LEU A 325 21.07 7.90 -12.23
C LEU A 325 20.48 9.25 -11.81
N MET A 326 19.60 9.27 -10.78
CA MET A 326 19.09 10.51 -10.20
C MET A 326 20.21 11.44 -9.75
N GLY A 327 21.16 10.92 -8.97
CA GLY A 327 22.31 11.66 -8.45
C GLY A 327 23.20 12.22 -9.56
N VAL A 328 23.55 11.39 -10.56
CA VAL A 328 24.38 11.80 -11.69
C VAL A 328 23.70 12.91 -12.51
N LEU A 329 22.41 12.80 -12.83
CA LEU A 329 21.66 13.81 -13.59
C LEU A 329 21.59 15.13 -12.82
N VAL A 330 21.31 15.11 -11.54
CA VAL A 330 21.24 16.30 -10.69
C VAL A 330 22.63 16.95 -10.55
N ALA A 331 23.67 16.18 -10.26
CA ALA A 331 25.02 16.69 -10.10
C ALA A 331 25.56 17.30 -11.39
N ALA A 332 25.41 16.60 -12.52
CA ALA A 332 25.78 17.11 -13.84
C ALA A 332 24.98 18.38 -14.18
N GLY A 333 23.66 18.35 -13.97
CA GLY A 333 22.80 19.51 -14.21
C GLY A 333 23.22 20.74 -13.40
N ALA A 334 23.47 20.57 -12.10
CA ALA A 334 23.91 21.65 -11.22
C ALA A 334 25.34 22.14 -11.55
N ALA A 335 26.23 21.26 -12.02
CA ALA A 335 27.59 21.62 -12.42
C ALA A 335 27.62 22.40 -13.75
N PHE A 336 26.97 21.86 -14.79
CA PHE A 336 27.09 22.39 -16.16
C PHE A 336 26.09 23.50 -16.46
N PHE A 337 24.88 23.48 -15.88
CA PHE A 337 23.84 24.46 -16.17
C PHE A 337 23.75 25.53 -15.07
N ARG A 338 24.77 26.40 -14.99
CA ARG A 338 24.90 27.45 -13.95
C ARG A 338 23.66 28.35 -13.86
N ARG A 339 22.98 28.58 -14.96
CA ARG A 339 21.78 29.43 -15.03
C ARG A 339 20.57 28.81 -14.37
N GLN A 340 20.41 27.48 -14.44
CA GLN A 340 19.33 26.70 -13.84
C GLN A 340 19.69 26.03 -12.52
N ARG A 341 20.93 26.20 -12.05
CA ARG A 341 21.47 25.51 -10.85
C ARG A 341 20.56 25.64 -9.64
N TRP A 342 20.11 26.84 -9.34
CA TRP A 342 19.30 27.09 -8.16
C TRP A 342 17.90 26.52 -8.26
N GLN A 343 17.31 26.47 -9.46
CA GLN A 343 16.03 25.82 -9.72
C GLN A 343 16.14 24.30 -9.55
N ILE A 344 17.23 23.70 -10.05
CA ILE A 344 17.52 22.27 -9.90
C ILE A 344 17.69 21.92 -8.40
N LEU A 345 18.59 22.62 -7.71
CA LEU A 345 18.89 22.35 -6.30
C LEU A 345 17.70 22.65 -5.39
N GLY A 346 16.97 23.73 -5.64
CA GLY A 346 15.75 24.07 -4.91
C GLY A 346 14.64 23.02 -5.06
N ALA A 347 14.44 22.52 -6.27
CA ALA A 347 13.46 21.47 -6.53
C ALA A 347 13.84 20.14 -5.84
N VAL A 348 15.12 19.74 -5.90
CA VAL A 348 15.64 18.58 -5.17
C VAL A 348 15.56 18.81 -3.66
N GLY A 349 15.86 20.01 -3.19
CA GLY A 349 15.69 20.39 -1.78
C GLY A 349 14.26 20.23 -1.26
N LEU A 350 13.26 20.64 -2.05
CA LEU A 350 11.84 20.44 -1.72
C LEU A 350 11.46 18.95 -1.70
N PHE A 351 11.96 18.15 -2.64
CA PHE A 351 11.76 16.71 -2.66
C PHE A 351 12.31 16.04 -1.40
N LEU A 352 13.50 16.41 -0.96
CA LEU A 352 14.12 15.88 0.25
C LEU A 352 13.45 16.42 1.53
N ALA A 353 13.09 17.70 1.56
CA ALA A 353 12.48 18.33 2.71
C ALA A 353 11.15 17.67 3.11
N ALA A 354 10.32 17.28 2.13
CA ALA A 354 9.07 16.56 2.40
C ALA A 354 9.31 15.24 3.12
N GLN A 355 10.31 14.46 2.71
CA GLN A 355 10.67 13.17 3.30
C GLN A 355 11.32 13.33 4.68
N LEU A 356 12.18 14.32 4.84
CA LEU A 356 12.82 14.62 6.12
C LEU A 356 11.83 15.22 7.14
N LEU A 357 10.73 15.82 6.69
CA LEU A 357 9.69 16.33 7.59
C LEU A 357 8.88 15.17 8.20
N PHE A 358 8.54 14.14 7.42
CA PHE A 358 7.73 13.00 7.85
C PHE A 358 8.43 11.64 7.58
N PRO A 359 9.64 11.39 8.11
CA PRO A 359 10.47 10.25 7.72
C PRO A 359 9.80 8.91 7.97
N PHE A 360 9.02 8.75 9.06
CA PHE A 360 8.29 7.53 9.36
C PHE A 360 7.41 7.08 8.18
N ALA A 361 6.68 8.00 7.58
CA ALA A 361 5.80 7.69 6.47
C ALA A 361 6.59 7.26 5.21
N TYR A 362 7.67 7.98 4.90
CA TYR A 362 8.45 7.73 3.68
C TYR A 362 9.41 6.55 3.76
N VAL A 363 9.78 6.11 4.97
CA VAL A 363 10.60 4.90 5.18
C VAL A 363 9.77 3.63 4.92
N TYR A 364 8.57 3.57 5.47
CA TYR A 364 7.76 2.34 5.43
C TYR A 364 6.80 2.25 4.25
N GLN A 365 6.49 3.38 3.58
CA GLN A 365 5.40 3.41 2.59
C GLN A 365 5.79 4.27 1.38
N ASP A 366 6.10 3.62 0.26
CA ASP A 366 6.54 4.28 -0.98
C ASP A 366 5.47 5.19 -1.61
N TYR A 367 4.17 4.93 -1.38
CA TYR A 367 3.10 5.78 -1.92
C TYR A 367 3.11 7.21 -1.36
N TYR A 368 3.75 7.48 -0.23
CA TYR A 368 3.94 8.87 0.21
C TYR A 368 4.81 9.69 -0.75
N LEU A 369 5.69 9.03 -1.52
CA LEU A 369 6.48 9.70 -2.57
C LEU A 369 5.58 10.34 -3.63
N TYR A 370 4.34 9.88 -3.80
CA TYR A 370 3.35 10.49 -4.68
C TYR A 370 3.18 11.99 -4.43
N ALA A 371 3.29 12.44 -3.19
CA ALA A 371 3.15 13.83 -2.79
C ALA A 371 4.30 14.74 -3.24
N CYS A 372 5.54 14.23 -3.35
CA CYS A 372 6.73 15.08 -3.49
C CYS A 372 7.61 14.78 -4.72
N VAL A 373 7.42 13.64 -5.39
CA VAL A 373 8.24 13.27 -6.58
C VAL A 373 8.13 14.31 -7.69
N VAL A 374 7.00 15.01 -7.82
CA VAL A 374 6.83 16.09 -8.78
C VAL A 374 7.91 17.19 -8.62
N PHE A 375 8.37 17.47 -7.42
CA PHE A 375 9.47 18.42 -7.21
C PHE A 375 10.76 17.92 -7.85
N PHE A 376 11.14 16.66 -7.63
CA PHE A 376 12.28 16.05 -8.29
C PHE A 376 12.16 16.08 -9.81
N LEU A 377 10.99 15.74 -10.35
CA LEU A 377 10.73 15.75 -11.80
C LEU A 377 10.78 17.16 -12.40
N VAL A 378 10.38 18.18 -11.65
CA VAL A 378 10.57 19.59 -12.05
C VAL A 378 12.06 19.92 -12.11
N GLY A 379 12.85 19.52 -11.11
CA GLY A 379 14.30 19.65 -11.12
C GLY A 379 14.96 18.96 -12.31
N LEU A 380 14.55 17.72 -12.60
CA LEU A 380 14.98 16.97 -13.78
C LEU A 380 14.56 17.67 -15.08
N GLY A 381 13.36 18.23 -15.14
CA GLY A 381 12.89 19.04 -16.25
C GLY A 381 13.81 20.22 -16.57
N TYR A 382 14.35 20.90 -15.53
CA TYR A 382 15.36 21.96 -15.72
C TYR A 382 16.70 21.41 -16.20
N VAL A 383 17.15 20.24 -15.74
CA VAL A 383 18.36 19.57 -16.25
C VAL A 383 18.20 19.30 -17.75
N LEU A 384 17.10 18.66 -18.14
CA LEU A 384 16.85 18.31 -19.54
C LEU A 384 16.61 19.53 -20.42
N HIS A 385 16.00 20.59 -19.87
CA HIS A 385 15.93 21.89 -20.54
C HIS A 385 17.34 22.44 -20.84
N GLY A 386 18.24 22.40 -19.84
CA GLY A 386 19.64 22.83 -20.05
C GLY A 386 20.39 21.99 -21.08
N VAL A 387 20.16 20.66 -21.09
CA VAL A 387 20.74 19.74 -22.09
C VAL A 387 20.30 20.14 -23.52
N LEU A 388 19.01 20.34 -23.73
CA LEU A 388 18.47 20.68 -25.05
C LEU A 388 18.86 22.10 -25.51
N ASP A 389 19.20 23.01 -24.60
CA ASP A 389 19.71 24.36 -24.91
C ASP A 389 21.23 24.38 -25.00
N SER A 390 21.93 23.28 -24.74
CA SER A 390 23.38 23.17 -24.76
C SER A 390 23.91 23.03 -26.19
N ARG A 391 25.25 23.11 -26.33
CA ARG A 391 25.96 22.89 -27.61
C ARG A 391 26.14 21.40 -27.97
N LEU A 392 25.54 20.52 -27.25
CA LEU A 392 25.60 19.08 -27.55
C LEU A 392 24.95 18.76 -28.90
N PRO A 393 25.46 17.79 -29.65
CA PRO A 393 24.77 17.26 -30.83
C PRO A 393 23.31 16.93 -30.52
N ARG A 394 22.39 17.34 -31.38
CA ARG A 394 20.93 17.19 -31.12
C ARG A 394 20.53 15.75 -30.78
N TRP A 395 21.07 14.76 -31.47
CA TRP A 395 20.79 13.34 -31.21
C TRP A 395 21.21 12.91 -29.81
N LEU A 396 22.38 13.39 -29.33
CA LEU A 396 22.86 13.09 -27.99
C LEU A 396 21.97 13.78 -26.91
N GLY A 397 21.55 15.03 -27.17
CA GLY A 397 20.57 15.71 -26.30
C GLY A 397 19.27 14.92 -26.15
N TRP A 398 18.75 14.36 -27.23
CA TRP A 398 17.55 13.51 -27.18
C TRP A 398 17.79 12.16 -26.47
N ILE A 399 18.94 11.55 -26.62
CA ILE A 399 19.29 10.36 -25.83
C ILE A 399 19.24 10.67 -24.34
N VAL A 400 19.82 11.79 -23.91
CA VAL A 400 19.79 12.21 -22.50
C VAL A 400 18.36 12.48 -22.00
N VAL A 401 17.45 12.92 -22.87
CA VAL A 401 16.02 13.09 -22.55
C VAL A 401 15.30 11.75 -22.41
N ILE A 402 15.56 10.80 -23.30
CA ILE A 402 14.86 9.50 -23.35
C ILE A 402 15.34 8.56 -22.24
N VAL A 403 16.63 8.57 -21.90
CA VAL A 403 17.20 7.65 -20.89
C VAL A 403 16.47 7.68 -19.55
N PRO A 404 16.22 8.83 -18.89
CA PRO A 404 15.49 8.83 -17.61
C PRO A 404 14.04 8.37 -17.76
N MET A 405 13.37 8.66 -18.88
CA MET A 405 12.00 8.17 -19.13
C MET A 405 11.97 6.66 -19.32
N ALA A 406 12.92 6.10 -20.07
CA ALA A 406 13.07 4.66 -20.24
C ALA A 406 13.44 3.97 -18.92
N ALA A 407 14.32 4.59 -18.12
CA ALA A 407 14.69 4.08 -16.78
C ALA A 407 13.48 4.07 -15.84
N MET A 408 12.64 5.10 -15.86
CA MET A 408 11.38 5.13 -15.10
C MET A 408 10.41 4.03 -15.53
N LEU A 409 10.19 3.84 -16.84
CA LEU A 409 9.34 2.77 -17.34
C LEU A 409 9.91 1.37 -17.00
N GLY A 410 11.23 1.20 -17.04
CA GLY A 410 11.90 -0.01 -16.57
C GLY A 410 11.68 -0.28 -15.08
N ALA A 411 11.78 0.77 -14.24
CA ALA A 411 11.49 0.66 -12.81
C ALA A 411 10.01 0.30 -12.55
N TYR A 412 9.07 0.87 -13.33
CA TYR A 412 7.66 0.48 -13.27
C TYR A 412 7.46 -1.01 -13.62
N ALA A 413 8.10 -1.47 -14.68
CA ALA A 413 7.98 -2.87 -15.11
C ALA A 413 8.48 -3.85 -14.05
N GLN A 414 9.56 -3.51 -13.33
CA GLN A 414 10.14 -4.32 -12.27
C GLN A 414 9.39 -4.19 -10.93
N GLY A 415 8.94 -2.99 -10.59
CA GLY A 415 8.41 -2.68 -9.26
C GLY A 415 6.89 -2.87 -9.10
N TYR A 416 6.09 -2.48 -10.10
CA TYR A 416 4.62 -2.42 -9.97
C TYR A 416 3.85 -3.29 -10.96
N TYR A 417 4.38 -3.45 -12.18
CA TYR A 417 3.65 -4.14 -13.25
C TYR A 417 3.30 -5.59 -12.91
N LEU A 418 4.20 -6.32 -12.26
CA LEU A 418 3.96 -7.71 -11.87
C LEU A 418 2.80 -7.82 -10.88
N GLY A 419 2.75 -6.95 -9.86
CA GLY A 419 1.61 -6.89 -8.94
C GLY A 419 0.31 -6.54 -9.67
N GLN A 420 0.35 -5.54 -10.56
CA GLN A 420 -0.82 -5.12 -11.33
C GLN A 420 -1.32 -6.20 -12.31
N LYS A 421 -0.43 -7.03 -12.84
CA LYS A 421 -0.76 -8.15 -13.73
C LYS A 421 -1.44 -9.31 -12.99
N GLN A 422 -1.21 -9.45 -11.68
CA GLN A 422 -1.81 -10.54 -10.91
C GLN A 422 -3.33 -10.46 -11.02
N ARG A 423 -3.90 -11.48 -11.65
CA ARG A 423 -5.34 -11.72 -11.65
C ARG A 423 -5.65 -12.58 -10.44
N SER A 424 -5.93 -11.96 -9.32
CA SER A 424 -6.61 -12.67 -8.25
C SER A 424 -8.08 -12.80 -8.62
N SER A 425 -8.61 -13.99 -8.46
CA SER A 425 -10.00 -14.32 -8.71
C SER A 425 -10.95 -13.84 -7.60
N GLY A 426 -10.76 -12.60 -7.09
CA GLY A 426 -11.54 -12.08 -5.96
C GLY A 426 -10.91 -12.41 -4.60
N GLY A 427 -11.38 -11.86 -3.53
CA GLY A 427 -10.89 -11.84 -2.16
C GLY A 427 -10.05 -13.03 -1.62
N SER A 428 -9.62 -12.98 -0.39
CA SER A 428 -9.01 -14.17 0.21
C SER A 428 -10.08 -15.26 0.34
N GLY A 429 -9.81 -16.48 -0.06
CA GLY A 429 -10.79 -17.58 0.05
C GLY A 429 -11.40 -17.73 1.44
N MET A 430 -10.66 -17.37 2.49
CA MET A 430 -11.16 -17.28 3.85
C MET A 430 -12.18 -16.15 4.03
N ALA A 431 -11.93 -14.97 3.50
CA ALA A 431 -12.86 -13.84 3.61
C ALA A 431 -14.14 -14.11 2.81
N ASP A 432 -14.01 -14.74 1.63
CA ASP A 432 -15.16 -15.17 0.81
C ASP A 432 -15.98 -16.25 1.54
N ALA A 433 -15.34 -17.18 2.24
CA ALA A 433 -16.01 -18.17 3.07
C ALA A 433 -16.76 -17.48 4.23
N ILE A 434 -16.11 -16.60 4.97
CA ILE A 434 -16.74 -15.83 6.05
C ILE A 434 -17.93 -15.04 5.52
N LYS A 435 -17.79 -14.34 4.39
CA LYS A 435 -18.85 -13.58 3.73
C LYS A 435 -20.07 -14.45 3.39
N SER A 436 -19.83 -15.63 2.88
CA SER A 436 -20.88 -16.55 2.41
C SER A 436 -21.56 -17.33 3.56
N ILE A 437 -20.82 -17.64 4.62
CA ILE A 437 -21.30 -18.47 5.74
C ILE A 437 -21.95 -17.62 6.81
N THR A 438 -21.39 -16.45 7.13
CA THR A 438 -21.88 -15.62 8.24
C THR A 438 -23.05 -14.72 7.82
N PRO A 439 -23.98 -14.36 8.72
CA PRO A 439 -25.07 -13.46 8.41
C PRO A 439 -24.58 -12.07 7.98
N LYS A 440 -25.26 -11.46 7.01
CA LYS A 440 -25.02 -10.09 6.62
C LYS A 440 -25.27 -9.16 7.82
N GLY A 441 -24.33 -8.28 8.11
CA GLY A 441 -24.41 -7.36 9.26
C GLY A 441 -23.87 -7.92 10.57
N SER A 442 -23.43 -9.19 10.61
CA SER A 442 -22.74 -9.72 11.78
C SER A 442 -21.34 -9.13 11.95
N VAL A 443 -20.79 -9.28 13.14
CA VAL A 443 -19.45 -8.82 13.52
C VAL A 443 -18.50 -10.00 13.54
N ILE A 444 -17.24 -9.78 13.18
CA ILE A 444 -16.16 -10.76 13.35
C ILE A 444 -15.11 -10.22 14.32
N ILE A 445 -14.43 -11.12 15.03
CA ILE A 445 -13.26 -10.79 15.85
C ILE A 445 -12.03 -11.33 15.13
N VAL A 446 -11.00 -10.53 14.99
CA VAL A 446 -9.74 -10.90 14.33
C VAL A 446 -8.58 -10.61 15.27
N ILE A 447 -7.78 -11.62 15.56
CA ILE A 447 -6.61 -11.54 16.46
C ILE A 447 -5.37 -12.03 15.71
N GLY A 448 -4.24 -11.33 15.85
CA GLY A 448 -2.98 -11.67 15.19
C GLY A 448 -2.73 -10.98 13.85
N ALA A 449 -3.74 -10.32 13.27
CA ALA A 449 -3.59 -9.57 12.01
C ALA A 449 -3.47 -8.04 12.22
N ASP A 450 -3.12 -7.60 13.41
CA ASP A 450 -3.13 -6.19 13.84
C ASP A 450 -4.46 -5.51 13.45
N TRP A 451 -4.41 -4.35 12.79
CA TRP A 451 -5.60 -3.67 12.28
C TRP A 451 -5.72 -3.72 10.75
N ALA A 452 -5.18 -4.77 10.14
CA ALA A 452 -5.18 -4.97 8.68
C ALA A 452 -6.58 -5.24 8.12
N PRO A 453 -7.17 -4.32 7.34
CA PRO A 453 -8.59 -4.37 7.00
C PRO A 453 -8.97 -5.33 5.87
N MET A 454 -8.02 -6.13 5.35
CA MET A 454 -8.30 -7.04 4.24
C MET A 454 -9.40 -8.05 4.57
N ILE A 455 -9.31 -8.69 5.74
CA ILE A 455 -10.32 -9.69 6.16
C ILE A 455 -11.71 -9.05 6.30
N PRO A 456 -11.89 -7.96 7.07
CA PRO A 456 -13.16 -7.26 7.15
C PRO A 456 -13.69 -6.75 5.81
N TYR A 457 -12.82 -6.19 4.96
CA TYR A 457 -13.23 -5.63 3.67
C TYR A 457 -13.76 -6.70 2.72
N TYR A 458 -12.99 -7.77 2.47
CA TYR A 458 -13.42 -8.80 1.53
C TYR A 458 -14.57 -9.66 2.08
N SER A 459 -14.67 -9.82 3.41
CA SER A 459 -15.83 -10.46 4.03
C SER A 459 -17.05 -9.55 4.17
N GLU A 460 -16.90 -8.24 3.95
CA GLU A 460 -17.96 -7.23 4.15
C GLU A 460 -18.56 -7.28 5.57
N ARG A 461 -17.71 -7.48 6.58
CA ARG A 461 -18.13 -7.57 7.99
C ARG A 461 -17.47 -6.48 8.82
N LYS A 462 -18.22 -5.94 9.79
CA LYS A 462 -17.63 -5.15 10.88
C LYS A 462 -16.72 -6.05 11.70
N ALA A 463 -15.60 -5.50 12.18
CA ALA A 463 -14.63 -6.29 12.93
C ALA A 463 -14.14 -5.61 14.20
N LEU A 464 -13.92 -6.39 15.24
CA LEU A 464 -12.97 -6.04 16.28
C LEU A 464 -11.61 -6.62 15.87
N MET A 465 -10.75 -5.77 15.30
CA MET A 465 -9.36 -6.10 15.06
C MET A 465 -8.57 -5.87 16.35
N VAL A 466 -8.17 -6.94 17.00
CA VAL A 466 -7.33 -6.84 18.21
C VAL A 466 -5.91 -6.52 17.79
N ARG A 467 -5.46 -5.32 18.15
CA ARG A 467 -4.14 -4.84 17.77
C ARG A 467 -3.04 -5.57 18.50
N HIS A 468 -1.90 -5.67 17.82
CA HIS A 468 -0.71 -6.33 18.36
C HIS A 468 -0.31 -5.77 19.73
N GLY A 469 -0.13 -6.67 20.71
CA GLY A 469 0.14 -6.37 22.12
C GLY A 469 -1.09 -6.02 22.97
N LEU A 470 -2.28 -5.85 22.38
CA LEU A 470 -3.53 -5.67 23.15
C LEU A 470 -4.19 -7.01 23.52
N GLU A 471 -3.89 -8.08 22.76
CA GLU A 471 -4.34 -9.44 23.03
C GLU A 471 -3.86 -9.99 24.39
N SER A 472 -2.75 -9.48 24.90
CA SER A 472 -2.19 -9.82 26.22
C SER A 472 -2.68 -8.92 27.36
N LYS A 473 -3.63 -8.00 27.11
CA LYS A 473 -4.15 -7.05 28.10
C LYS A 473 -5.57 -7.40 28.53
N PRO A 474 -5.78 -8.09 29.66
CA PRO A 474 -7.11 -8.57 30.09
C PRO A 474 -8.15 -7.45 30.26
N GLN A 475 -7.73 -6.29 30.75
CA GLN A 475 -8.64 -5.12 30.93
C GLN A 475 -9.15 -4.57 29.60
N TYR A 476 -8.28 -4.56 28.56
CA TYR A 476 -8.67 -4.17 27.22
C TYR A 476 -9.68 -5.17 26.64
N LEU A 477 -9.37 -6.48 26.71
CA LEU A 477 -10.24 -7.52 26.18
C LEU A 477 -11.61 -7.51 26.87
N ALA A 478 -11.63 -7.43 28.19
CA ALA A 478 -12.89 -7.37 28.97
C ALA A 478 -13.77 -6.17 28.54
N ARG A 479 -13.17 -4.99 28.36
CA ARG A 479 -13.89 -3.82 27.89
C ARG A 479 -14.38 -3.99 26.43
N ALA A 480 -13.50 -4.43 25.54
CA ALA A 480 -13.85 -4.62 24.11
C ALA A 480 -14.97 -5.66 23.94
N PHE A 481 -14.96 -6.73 24.74
CA PHE A 481 -16.01 -7.78 24.73
C PHE A 481 -17.32 -7.25 25.33
N HIS A 482 -17.24 -6.48 26.42
CA HIS A 482 -18.41 -5.81 26.97
C HIS A 482 -19.08 -4.87 25.98
N ASP A 483 -18.28 -4.05 25.26
CA ASP A 483 -18.77 -3.11 24.26
C ASP A 483 -19.43 -3.81 23.04
N LEU A 484 -19.11 -5.09 22.81
CA LEU A 484 -19.70 -5.93 21.74
C LEU A 484 -20.81 -6.86 22.23
N ALA A 485 -21.18 -6.85 23.49
CA ALA A 485 -22.11 -7.83 24.07
C ALA A 485 -23.51 -7.83 23.41
N ASP A 486 -23.93 -6.73 22.81
CA ASP A 486 -25.18 -6.57 22.05
C ASP A 486 -25.06 -6.83 20.54
N GLU A 487 -23.84 -7.15 20.06
CA GLU A 487 -23.60 -7.44 18.64
C GLU A 487 -23.69 -8.94 18.34
N ASN A 488 -24.11 -9.26 17.13
CA ASN A 488 -24.09 -10.63 16.63
C ASN A 488 -22.68 -11.00 16.16
N VAL A 489 -21.82 -11.47 17.07
CA VAL A 489 -20.50 -11.96 16.71
C VAL A 489 -20.63 -13.37 16.11
N SER A 490 -20.26 -13.54 14.86
CA SER A 490 -20.47 -14.78 14.09
C SER A 490 -19.21 -15.57 13.81
N ALA A 491 -18.04 -14.94 13.91
CA ALA A 491 -16.75 -15.60 13.68
C ALA A 491 -15.62 -14.98 14.50
N LEU A 492 -14.68 -15.85 14.91
CA LEU A 492 -13.35 -15.48 15.41
C LEU A 492 -12.31 -15.99 14.41
N VAL A 493 -11.36 -15.14 14.05
CA VAL A 493 -10.20 -15.44 13.23
C VAL A 493 -8.94 -15.30 14.07
N MET A 494 -8.26 -16.40 14.32
CA MET A 494 -6.95 -16.44 14.99
C MET A 494 -5.88 -16.53 13.90
N ALA A 495 -5.16 -15.44 13.66
CA ALA A 495 -4.24 -15.31 12.54
C ALA A 495 -2.76 -15.31 12.99
N TYR A 496 -1.89 -15.72 12.09
CA TYR A 496 -0.42 -15.68 12.19
C TYR A 496 0.11 -16.27 13.51
N ASP A 497 0.83 -15.46 14.30
CA ASP A 497 1.43 -15.84 15.59
C ASP A 497 0.39 -16.20 16.69
N GLN A 498 -0.86 -15.76 16.51
CA GLN A 498 -1.93 -16.09 17.45
C GLN A 498 -2.65 -17.40 17.12
N ARG A 499 -2.32 -18.07 16.01
CA ARG A 499 -2.76 -19.45 15.77
C ARG A 499 -2.23 -20.36 16.87
N GLY A 500 -3.07 -21.20 17.41
CA GLY A 500 -2.67 -22.06 18.53
C GLY A 500 -2.77 -21.42 19.92
N ASN A 501 -3.11 -20.14 20.05
CA ASN A 501 -3.47 -19.54 21.33
C ASN A 501 -4.87 -19.98 21.75
N VAL A 502 -4.96 -21.27 22.16
CA VAL A 502 -6.22 -21.96 22.46
C VAL A 502 -6.95 -21.33 23.66
N GLU A 503 -6.20 -20.77 24.60
CA GLU A 503 -6.82 -20.14 25.78
C GLU A 503 -7.54 -18.86 25.42
N LEU A 504 -6.92 -18.00 24.62
CA LEU A 504 -7.55 -16.79 24.14
C LEU A 504 -8.74 -17.11 23.21
N ALA A 505 -8.58 -18.09 22.32
CA ALA A 505 -9.68 -18.54 21.46
C ALA A 505 -10.87 -19.02 22.27
N ARG A 506 -10.64 -19.79 23.36
CA ARG A 506 -11.69 -20.28 24.27
C ARG A 506 -12.37 -19.13 25.01
N GLN A 507 -11.62 -18.16 25.51
CA GLN A 507 -12.19 -16.95 26.14
C GLN A 507 -13.16 -16.21 25.20
N VAL A 508 -12.76 -15.99 23.96
CA VAL A 508 -13.61 -15.33 22.95
C VAL A 508 -14.82 -16.22 22.62
N ALA A 509 -14.60 -17.51 22.37
CA ALA A 509 -15.67 -18.45 22.04
C ALA A 509 -16.73 -18.50 23.14
N THR A 510 -16.32 -18.54 24.40
CA THR A 510 -17.25 -18.51 25.54
C THR A 510 -18.00 -17.20 25.63
N ALA A 511 -17.32 -16.05 25.44
CA ALA A 511 -17.94 -14.75 25.55
C ALA A 511 -19.02 -14.51 24.48
N PHE A 512 -18.87 -15.09 23.28
CA PHE A 512 -19.73 -14.83 22.13
C PHE A 512 -20.46 -16.06 21.59
N ASN A 513 -20.51 -17.14 22.33
CA ASN A 513 -21.20 -18.40 21.96
C ASN A 513 -20.74 -18.94 20.59
N LEU A 514 -19.42 -18.94 20.37
CA LEU A 514 -18.81 -19.57 19.22
C LEU A 514 -18.44 -21.04 19.55
N ASP A 515 -18.20 -21.83 18.49
CA ASP A 515 -17.64 -23.18 18.68
C ASP A 515 -16.25 -23.04 19.33
N SER A 516 -15.99 -23.81 20.38
CA SER A 516 -14.69 -23.84 21.06
C SER A 516 -13.62 -24.58 20.27
N SER A 517 -14.00 -25.26 19.18
CA SER A 517 -13.11 -25.95 18.25
C SER A 517 -13.00 -25.21 16.93
N VAL A 518 -11.84 -25.34 16.26
CA VAL A 518 -11.63 -24.76 14.93
C VAL A 518 -12.66 -25.31 13.96
N THR A 519 -13.41 -24.42 13.31
CA THR A 519 -14.40 -24.81 12.30
C THR A 519 -13.75 -25.10 10.97
N PHE A 520 -12.83 -24.22 10.54
CA PHE A 520 -11.97 -24.47 9.38
C PHE A 520 -10.66 -23.69 9.52
N THR A 521 -9.67 -24.11 8.77
CA THR A 521 -8.34 -23.51 8.76
C THR A 521 -7.92 -23.08 7.36
N CYS A 522 -7.07 -22.09 7.25
CA CYS A 522 -6.45 -21.65 6.03
C CYS A 522 -4.95 -21.38 6.27
N PRO A 523 -4.14 -21.09 5.24
CA PRO A 523 -2.69 -20.99 5.38
C PRO A 523 -2.19 -20.11 6.53
N PHE A 524 -2.89 -19.05 6.86
CA PHE A 524 -2.45 -18.05 7.84
C PHE A 524 -3.39 -17.84 9.03
N ALA A 525 -4.54 -18.55 9.09
CA ALA A 525 -5.51 -18.36 10.17
C ALA A 525 -6.35 -19.61 10.45
N ASP A 526 -6.82 -19.72 11.68
CA ASP A 526 -7.84 -20.66 12.12
C ASP A 526 -9.13 -19.89 12.41
N VAL A 527 -10.26 -20.43 11.96
CA VAL A 527 -11.57 -19.77 12.04
C VAL A 527 -12.51 -20.58 12.90
N TYR A 528 -13.11 -19.89 13.89
CA TYR A 528 -14.12 -20.42 14.81
C TYR A 528 -15.43 -19.71 14.48
N LEU A 529 -16.49 -20.47 14.21
CA LEU A 529 -17.79 -19.94 13.84
C LEU A 529 -18.82 -20.11 14.96
N SER A 530 -19.87 -19.31 14.92
CA SER A 530 -21.01 -19.50 15.80
C SER A 530 -21.65 -20.88 15.57
N ASN A 531 -22.05 -21.52 16.63
CA ASN A 531 -22.70 -22.83 16.60
C ASN A 531 -23.96 -22.85 15.71
N PHE A 532 -24.68 -21.72 15.61
CA PHE A 532 -25.88 -21.58 14.79
C PHE A 532 -25.66 -21.66 13.27
N ILE A 533 -24.43 -21.43 12.78
CA ILE A 533 -24.12 -21.40 11.36
C ILE A 533 -23.27 -22.58 10.90
N ARG A 534 -23.03 -23.53 11.78
CA ARG A 534 -22.18 -24.70 11.50
C ARG A 534 -22.65 -25.52 10.29
N GLU A 535 -23.95 -25.76 10.15
CA GLU A 535 -24.49 -26.51 8.99
C GLU A 535 -24.27 -25.77 7.67
N GLN A 536 -24.46 -24.44 7.65
CA GLN A 536 -24.16 -23.63 6.48
C GLN A 536 -22.67 -23.66 6.13
N ALA A 537 -21.80 -23.65 7.14
CA ALA A 537 -20.36 -23.78 6.97
C ALA A 537 -19.99 -25.13 6.36
N VAL A 538 -20.57 -26.23 6.85
CA VAL A 538 -20.37 -27.58 6.31
C VAL A 538 -20.76 -27.61 4.83
N LYS A 539 -21.95 -27.11 4.49
CA LYS A 539 -22.48 -27.08 3.12
C LYS A 539 -21.57 -26.24 2.20
N TYR A 540 -21.20 -25.04 2.61
CA TYR A 540 -20.34 -24.16 1.80
C TYR A 540 -18.97 -24.79 1.56
N LEU A 541 -18.30 -25.26 2.61
CA LEU A 541 -16.95 -25.81 2.54
C LEU A 541 -16.88 -27.15 1.80
N SER A 542 -17.93 -27.96 1.87
CA SER A 542 -18.01 -29.20 1.09
C SER A 542 -18.08 -28.92 -0.42
N THR A 543 -18.74 -27.84 -0.81
CA THR A 543 -18.92 -27.46 -2.22
C THR A 543 -17.76 -26.61 -2.73
N ASN A 544 -17.27 -25.66 -1.93
CA ASN A 544 -16.31 -24.63 -2.34
C ASN A 544 -14.93 -24.76 -1.66
N GLY A 545 -14.70 -25.80 -0.86
CA GLY A 545 -13.50 -25.93 -0.05
C GLY A 545 -12.20 -25.83 -0.83
N ARG A 546 -12.15 -26.32 -2.08
CA ARG A 546 -10.99 -26.18 -2.98
C ARG A 546 -10.67 -24.71 -3.25
N ASN A 547 -11.68 -23.92 -3.62
CA ASN A 547 -11.50 -22.50 -3.94
C ASN A 547 -11.15 -21.68 -2.69
N THR A 548 -11.68 -22.04 -1.53
CA THR A 548 -11.42 -21.38 -0.25
C THR A 548 -9.96 -21.51 0.17
N PHE A 549 -9.31 -22.65 -0.16
CA PHE A 549 -7.93 -22.93 0.24
C PHE A 549 -6.89 -22.69 -0.85
N ASN A 550 -7.30 -22.50 -2.10
CA ASN A 550 -6.40 -22.28 -3.24
C ASN A 550 -5.89 -20.85 -3.39
N GLN A 551 -6.41 -19.89 -2.64
CA GLN A 551 -5.97 -18.51 -2.79
C GLN A 551 -4.82 -18.21 -1.84
N VAL A 552 -3.63 -18.20 -2.42
CA VAL A 552 -2.44 -17.67 -1.78
C VAL A 552 -2.62 -16.16 -1.61
N THR A 553 -2.84 -15.73 -0.39
CA THR A 553 -2.72 -14.32 -0.07
C THR A 553 -1.28 -13.88 -0.21
N THR A 554 -1.12 -12.73 -0.84
CA THR A 554 0.14 -12.10 -1.18
C THR A 554 1.18 -12.12 -0.06
N THR A 555 2.23 -12.63 -0.38
CA THR A 555 3.65 -12.75 -0.03
C THR A 555 4.27 -11.82 1.04
N ALA A 556 3.75 -10.68 1.34
CA ALA A 556 4.44 -9.76 2.27
C ALA A 556 4.31 -10.16 3.77
N HIS A 557 3.25 -10.88 4.15
CA HIS A 557 3.02 -11.30 5.53
C HIS A 557 3.47 -12.74 5.81
N LEU A 558 3.75 -13.53 4.78
CA LEU A 558 4.29 -14.90 4.93
C LEU A 558 5.79 -14.90 5.27
N ALA A 559 6.49 -13.77 5.10
CA ALA A 559 7.93 -13.70 5.31
C ALA A 559 8.39 -13.93 6.77
N ALA A 560 7.51 -13.71 7.76
CA ALA A 560 7.86 -13.92 9.16
C ALA A 560 7.70 -15.39 9.61
N GLY A 561 6.79 -16.16 8.97
CA GLY A 561 6.49 -17.55 9.33
C GLY A 561 5.95 -17.73 10.76
N ILE A 562 5.48 -18.93 11.07
CA ILE A 562 5.16 -19.37 12.45
C ILE A 562 6.43 -19.93 13.06
N PRO A 563 6.83 -19.53 14.29
CA PRO A 563 8.02 -20.10 14.94
C PRO A 563 7.96 -21.62 15.03
N ASN A 564 9.10 -22.30 14.84
CA ASN A 564 9.18 -23.76 14.84
C ASN A 564 8.85 -24.39 16.21
N ASP A 565 8.96 -23.63 17.29
CA ASP A 565 8.65 -24.00 18.65
C ASP A 565 7.18 -23.77 19.03
N SER A 566 6.37 -23.22 18.12
CA SER A 566 4.94 -23.05 18.36
C SER A 566 4.24 -24.39 18.54
N PRO A 567 3.25 -24.49 19.45
CA PRO A 567 2.50 -25.73 19.64
C PRO A 567 1.76 -26.13 18.36
N PRO A 568 1.66 -27.45 18.08
CA PRO A 568 0.95 -27.91 16.88
C PRO A 568 -0.54 -27.54 16.93
N ASN A 569 -1.07 -27.14 15.77
CA ASN A 569 -2.51 -26.92 15.61
C ASN A 569 -3.23 -28.26 15.60
N GLN A 570 -4.16 -28.48 16.53
CA GLN A 570 -4.96 -29.70 16.59
C GLN A 570 -6.00 -29.69 15.46
N LEU A 571 -6.14 -30.81 14.76
CA LEU A 571 -7.19 -30.99 13.76
C LEU A 571 -8.46 -31.59 14.40
N THR A 572 -9.54 -30.85 14.28
CA THR A 572 -10.85 -31.35 14.68
C THR A 572 -11.45 -32.18 13.54
N PRO A 573 -12.00 -33.38 13.80
CA PRO A 573 -12.70 -34.15 12.78
C PRO A 573 -13.82 -33.36 12.09
N GLY A 574 -14.01 -33.59 10.81
CA GLY A 574 -15.05 -32.95 10.03
C GLY A 574 -14.49 -31.87 9.07
N ILE A 575 -14.97 -30.64 9.15
CA ILE A 575 -14.67 -29.57 8.16
C ILE A 575 -13.19 -29.20 8.15
N ALA A 576 -12.55 -29.13 9.31
CA ALA A 576 -11.14 -28.80 9.42
C ALA A 576 -10.22 -29.81 8.71
N ALA A 577 -10.69 -31.02 8.49
CA ALA A 577 -9.96 -32.06 7.79
C ALA A 577 -10.09 -31.98 6.25
N ALA A 578 -10.93 -31.11 5.71
CA ALA A 578 -11.18 -31.05 4.26
C ALA A 578 -9.91 -30.84 3.40
N PRO A 579 -8.93 -29.99 3.79
CA PRO A 579 -7.66 -29.85 3.07
C PRO A 579 -6.76 -31.07 3.10
N PHE A 580 -7.00 -31.98 4.05
CA PHE A 580 -6.17 -33.18 4.27
C PHE A 580 -6.80 -34.48 3.75
N ARG A 581 -7.82 -34.39 2.88
CA ARG A 581 -8.53 -35.57 2.31
C ARG A 581 -7.62 -36.56 1.58
N MET A 582 -6.47 -36.10 1.10
CA MET A 582 -5.47 -36.93 0.46
C MET A 582 -4.65 -37.77 1.45
N ILE A 583 -4.87 -37.56 2.74
CA ILE A 583 -4.12 -38.21 3.83
C ILE A 583 -5.02 -39.19 4.58
N SER A 584 -4.60 -40.44 4.65
CA SER A 584 -5.35 -41.51 5.32
C SER A 584 -4.39 -42.32 6.22
N PRO A 585 -4.72 -42.46 7.51
CA PRO A 585 -5.82 -41.82 8.22
C PRO A 585 -5.68 -40.30 8.31
N LEU A 586 -6.75 -39.61 8.70
CA LEU A 586 -6.72 -38.14 8.84
C LEU A 586 -5.70 -37.74 9.89
N PRO A 587 -4.93 -36.67 9.65
CA PRO A 587 -3.99 -36.14 10.62
C PRO A 587 -4.66 -35.72 11.93
N SER A 588 -3.95 -35.80 13.02
CA SER A 588 -4.40 -35.32 14.33
C SER A 588 -3.98 -33.89 14.61
N ALA A 589 -2.83 -33.45 14.03
CA ALA A 589 -2.29 -32.13 14.23
C ALA A 589 -1.38 -31.73 13.07
N TYR A 590 -1.09 -30.44 12.92
CA TYR A 590 -0.11 -29.92 11.98
C TYR A 590 0.62 -28.69 12.55
N ARG A 591 1.82 -28.43 12.03
CA ARG A 591 2.57 -27.21 12.27
C ARG A 591 3.32 -26.85 10.99
N PHE A 592 2.86 -25.85 10.28
CA PHE A 592 3.44 -25.41 9.02
C PHE A 592 3.89 -23.94 9.16
N ARG A 593 5.18 -23.72 9.15
CA ARG A 593 5.79 -22.40 9.38
C ARG A 593 5.21 -21.31 8.49
N PHE A 594 5.07 -21.57 7.21
CA PHE A 594 4.56 -20.61 6.22
C PHE A 594 3.10 -20.88 5.83
N GLY A 595 2.39 -21.69 6.61
CA GLY A 595 1.05 -22.13 6.25
C GLY A 595 1.08 -23.20 5.14
N TYR A 596 -0.07 -23.42 4.52
CA TYR A 596 -0.21 -24.34 3.39
C TYR A 596 -1.18 -23.76 2.37
N SER A 597 -1.07 -24.23 1.12
CA SER A 597 -2.05 -23.99 0.08
C SER A 597 -2.42 -25.30 -0.60
N TYR A 598 -3.57 -25.29 -1.27
CA TYR A 598 -4.13 -26.44 -1.94
C TYR A 598 -4.39 -26.06 -3.41
N PHE A 599 -3.80 -26.80 -4.36
CA PHE A 599 -3.91 -26.47 -5.79
C PHE A 599 -3.81 -27.74 -6.66
N GLN A 600 -4.04 -27.60 -7.97
CA GLN A 600 -3.86 -28.70 -8.90
C GLN A 600 -2.49 -28.57 -9.60
N LEU A 601 -1.76 -29.68 -9.64
CA LEU A 601 -0.52 -29.84 -10.36
C LEU A 601 -0.55 -31.16 -11.12
N ASP A 602 -0.37 -31.10 -12.44
CA ASP A 602 -0.39 -32.28 -13.33
C ASP A 602 -1.60 -33.19 -13.13
N GLY A 603 -2.79 -32.56 -13.00
CA GLY A 603 -4.05 -33.25 -12.85
C GLY A 603 -4.32 -33.88 -11.46
N ALA A 604 -3.46 -33.65 -10.50
CA ALA A 604 -3.67 -34.08 -9.11
C ALA A 604 -3.83 -32.91 -8.16
N ASP A 605 -4.64 -33.08 -7.13
CA ASP A 605 -4.71 -32.16 -6.02
C ASP A 605 -3.46 -32.30 -5.16
N VAL A 606 -2.80 -31.18 -4.86
CA VAL A 606 -1.58 -31.15 -4.06
C VAL A 606 -1.70 -30.17 -2.91
N LEU A 607 -1.08 -30.52 -1.79
CA LEU A 607 -0.92 -29.68 -0.61
C LEU A 607 0.48 -29.07 -0.64
N SER A 608 0.59 -27.75 -0.76
CA SER A 608 1.87 -27.05 -0.64
C SER A 608 2.34 -27.05 0.81
N VAL A 609 3.57 -27.43 1.03
CA VAL A 609 4.20 -27.63 2.35
C VAL A 609 5.60 -27.02 2.37
N HIS A 610 5.66 -25.71 2.21
CA HIS A 610 6.95 -25.00 2.27
C HIS A 610 7.64 -25.26 3.63
N PRO A 611 8.91 -25.68 3.68
CA PRO A 611 9.62 -25.94 4.94
C PRO A 611 9.62 -24.72 5.89
N ASP A 612 9.53 -24.90 7.19
CA ASP A 612 9.40 -26.16 7.97
C ASP A 612 7.94 -26.57 8.10
N CYS A 613 7.65 -27.83 7.82
CA CYS A 613 6.31 -28.39 8.03
C CYS A 613 6.39 -29.67 8.84
N ASP A 614 5.45 -29.85 9.78
CA ASP A 614 5.21 -31.08 10.52
C ASP A 614 3.74 -31.44 10.45
N LEU A 615 3.44 -32.70 10.23
CA LEU A 615 2.09 -33.25 10.17
C LEU A 615 2.01 -34.57 10.97
N TRP A 616 1.22 -34.60 12.01
CA TRP A 616 1.04 -35.76 12.85
C TRP A 616 -0.12 -36.63 12.35
N VAL A 617 0.18 -37.84 11.90
CA VAL A 617 -0.78 -38.81 11.39
C VAL A 617 -0.82 -39.99 12.35
N PRO A 618 -2.00 -40.40 12.89
CA PRO A 618 -2.11 -41.59 13.69
C PRO A 618 -1.64 -42.82 12.93
N ALA A 619 -0.86 -43.70 13.57
CA ALA A 619 -0.51 -44.99 13.00
C ALA A 619 -1.59 -46.02 13.32
N PRO A 620 -2.30 -46.60 12.32
CA PRO A 620 -3.25 -47.65 12.56
C PRO A 620 -2.55 -48.90 13.15
N ALA A 621 -3.16 -49.53 14.11
CA ALA A 621 -2.64 -50.80 14.65
C ALA A 621 -2.51 -51.83 13.53
N GLY A 622 -1.33 -52.41 13.38
CA GLY A 622 -1.04 -53.40 12.36
C GLY A 622 -0.70 -52.83 10.98
N ALA A 623 -0.49 -51.51 10.85
CA ALA A 623 0.00 -50.92 9.63
C ALA A 623 1.38 -51.50 9.22
N THR A 624 1.51 -51.86 7.94
CA THR A 624 2.69 -52.57 7.42
C THR A 624 3.44 -51.73 6.35
N GLU A 625 2.82 -50.70 5.85
CA GLU A 625 3.46 -49.83 4.83
C GLU A 625 2.92 -48.39 4.89
N ILE A 626 3.79 -47.44 4.45
CA ILE A 626 3.44 -46.06 4.23
C ILE A 626 3.62 -45.79 2.75
N ARG A 627 2.57 -45.31 2.08
CA ARG A 627 2.65 -44.82 0.70
C ARG A 627 2.64 -43.28 0.70
N TRP A 628 3.67 -42.67 0.18
CA TRP A 628 3.81 -41.24 0.13
C TRP A 628 4.14 -40.74 -1.27
N GLU A 629 3.37 -39.74 -1.76
CA GLU A 629 3.62 -39.04 -3.02
C GLU A 629 3.90 -37.58 -2.71
N PHE A 630 5.05 -37.07 -3.15
CA PHE A 630 5.53 -35.72 -2.86
C PHE A 630 6.44 -35.17 -3.96
N GLY A 631 6.85 -33.89 -3.87
CA GLY A 631 7.79 -33.31 -4.82
C GLY A 631 8.03 -31.83 -4.58
N ILE A 632 8.77 -31.20 -5.50
CA ILE A 632 9.02 -29.75 -5.55
C ILE A 632 8.42 -29.22 -6.85
N VAL A 633 7.72 -28.07 -6.75
CA VAL A 633 7.03 -27.44 -7.90
C VAL A 633 8.03 -27.06 -8.99
N PRO A 634 7.77 -27.34 -10.29
CA PRO A 634 8.70 -27.05 -11.39
C PRO A 634 9.22 -25.62 -11.43
N GLY A 635 8.40 -24.65 -11.10
CA GLY A 635 8.81 -23.24 -11.01
C GLY A 635 9.91 -22.93 -9.99
N ALA A 636 10.20 -23.84 -9.06
CA ALA A 636 11.29 -23.71 -8.09
C ALA A 636 12.68 -24.02 -8.68
N TYR A 637 12.75 -24.79 -9.77
CA TYR A 637 14.02 -25.24 -10.35
C TYR A 637 14.16 -25.01 -11.85
N GLU A 638 13.08 -24.74 -12.59
CA GLU A 638 13.12 -24.48 -14.05
C GLU A 638 13.36 -23.01 -14.40
N ARG A 639 13.23 -22.11 -13.41
CA ARG A 639 13.40 -20.67 -13.59
C ARG A 639 14.84 -20.26 -13.87
N GLU A 640 15.02 -19.10 -14.51
CA GLU A 640 16.31 -18.43 -14.59
C GLU A 640 16.64 -17.72 -13.26
N GLY A 641 17.89 -17.73 -12.84
CA GLY A 641 18.34 -17.12 -11.59
C GLY A 641 18.32 -18.09 -10.41
N SER A 642 17.98 -17.56 -9.22
CA SER A 642 17.98 -18.35 -7.97
C SER A 642 16.97 -19.50 -8.02
N LYS A 643 17.39 -20.67 -7.58
CA LYS A 643 16.62 -21.92 -7.54
C LYS A 643 16.63 -22.50 -6.14
N THR A 644 15.77 -23.51 -5.90
CA THR A 644 15.84 -24.31 -4.67
C THR A 644 17.20 -24.98 -4.53
N ASN A 645 17.70 -25.04 -3.32
CA ASN A 645 18.89 -25.84 -2.95
C ASN A 645 18.51 -27.23 -2.43
N GLY A 646 17.20 -27.54 -2.38
CA GLY A 646 16.67 -28.82 -2.01
C GLY A 646 15.80 -28.79 -0.75
N VAL A 647 14.98 -29.82 -0.59
CA VAL A 647 14.11 -30.03 0.54
C VAL A 647 14.26 -31.44 1.07
N ASP A 648 14.47 -31.59 2.36
CA ASP A 648 14.47 -32.88 3.05
C ASP A 648 13.04 -33.31 3.39
N PHE A 649 12.62 -34.47 2.91
CA PHE A 649 11.35 -35.12 3.18
C PHE A 649 11.59 -36.24 4.18
N ILE A 650 11.01 -36.13 5.38
CA ILE A 650 11.30 -37.00 6.53
C ILE A 650 10.00 -37.58 7.07
N VAL A 651 10.03 -38.81 7.51
CA VAL A 651 8.98 -39.46 8.31
C VAL A 651 9.59 -39.98 9.59
N ASP A 652 9.11 -39.50 10.70
CA ASP A 652 9.48 -40.01 12.03
C ASP A 652 8.32 -40.75 12.69
N GLY A 653 8.62 -41.81 13.43
CA GLY A 653 7.72 -42.44 14.38
C GLY A 653 7.92 -41.78 15.76
N GLU A 654 6.87 -41.21 16.32
CA GLU A 654 6.88 -40.57 17.64
C GLU A 654 6.08 -41.45 18.64
N ALA A 655 6.77 -42.01 19.62
CA ALA A 655 6.16 -42.82 20.67
C ALA A 655 5.40 -41.97 21.71
N PRO A 656 4.50 -42.54 22.49
CA PRO A 656 3.75 -41.83 23.54
C PRO A 656 4.61 -41.15 24.61
N ASP A 657 5.83 -41.62 24.82
CA ASP A 657 6.81 -41.04 25.77
C ASP A 657 7.60 -39.84 25.16
N GLY A 658 7.31 -39.49 23.89
CA GLY A 658 7.98 -38.41 23.19
C GLY A 658 9.30 -38.78 22.51
N SER A 659 9.73 -40.06 22.60
CA SER A 659 10.87 -40.54 21.84
C SER A 659 10.52 -40.63 20.35
N SER A 660 11.51 -40.35 19.48
CA SER A 660 11.33 -40.31 18.04
C SER A 660 12.34 -41.21 17.36
N ARG A 661 11.91 -41.98 16.34
CA ARG A 661 12.78 -42.79 15.46
C ARG A 661 12.58 -42.34 14.00
N GLU A 662 13.63 -42.22 13.26
CA GLU A 662 13.55 -41.99 11.83
C GLU A 662 13.04 -43.23 11.09
N VAL A 663 11.95 -43.09 10.35
CA VAL A 663 11.36 -44.14 9.51
C VAL A 663 11.79 -43.99 8.06
N PHE A 664 11.90 -42.75 7.60
CA PHE A 664 12.32 -42.41 6.22
C PHE A 664 12.90 -41.01 6.17
N SER A 665 13.94 -40.84 5.33
CA SER A 665 14.50 -39.53 5.02
C SER A 665 14.98 -39.51 3.56
N ARG A 666 14.68 -38.46 2.82
CA ARG A 666 15.15 -38.24 1.44
C ARG A 666 15.25 -36.76 1.13
N LEU A 667 16.45 -36.35 0.71
CA LEU A 667 16.65 -35.03 0.10
C LEU A 667 16.19 -35.06 -1.37
N LEU A 668 15.38 -34.08 -1.80
CA LEU A 668 15.14 -33.76 -3.21
C LEU A 668 15.85 -32.46 -3.58
N ASN A 669 16.71 -32.49 -4.58
CA ASN A 669 17.34 -31.31 -5.17
C ASN A 669 17.15 -31.32 -6.70
N PRO A 670 15.95 -30.99 -7.22
CA PRO A 670 15.66 -31.07 -8.63
C PRO A 670 16.41 -30.04 -9.50
N ALA A 671 17.03 -29.02 -8.87
CA ALA A 671 17.87 -28.07 -9.57
C ALA A 671 19.17 -28.74 -10.08
N GLU A 672 19.74 -29.63 -9.27
CA GLU A 672 21.01 -30.33 -9.55
C GLU A 672 20.80 -31.77 -10.01
N VAL A 673 19.76 -32.45 -9.46
CA VAL A 673 19.51 -33.88 -9.70
C VAL A 673 18.25 -34.06 -10.55
N PRO A 674 18.37 -34.37 -11.86
CA PRO A 674 17.20 -34.55 -12.74
C PRO A 674 16.23 -35.64 -12.30
N ALA A 675 16.67 -36.66 -11.58
CA ALA A 675 15.83 -37.75 -11.05
C ALA A 675 14.90 -37.29 -9.94
N ASP A 676 15.19 -36.14 -9.30
CA ASP A 676 14.35 -35.56 -8.24
C ASP A 676 13.23 -34.63 -8.78
N ARG A 677 13.18 -34.45 -10.11
CA ARG A 677 12.16 -33.63 -10.76
C ARG A 677 10.81 -34.34 -10.81
N GLY A 678 9.75 -33.52 -10.69
CA GLY A 678 8.38 -34.02 -10.76
C GLY A 678 7.95 -34.75 -9.51
N ARG A 679 6.89 -35.56 -9.67
CA ARG A 679 6.25 -36.30 -8.57
C ARG A 679 7.04 -37.53 -8.21
N GLN A 680 7.48 -37.65 -6.97
CA GLN A 680 8.12 -38.80 -6.37
C GLN A 680 7.07 -39.69 -5.71
N ARG A 681 7.26 -41.02 -5.78
CA ARG A 681 6.41 -42.01 -5.12
C ARG A 681 7.29 -42.97 -4.34
N VAL A 682 6.99 -43.12 -3.07
CA VAL A 682 7.71 -44.06 -2.21
C VAL A 682 6.73 -44.99 -1.50
N VAL A 683 7.15 -46.22 -1.33
CA VAL A 683 6.49 -47.21 -0.44
C VAL A 683 7.50 -47.57 0.63
N ILE A 684 7.20 -47.25 1.87
CA ILE A 684 8.09 -47.42 3.01
C ILE A 684 7.57 -48.57 3.86
N PRO A 685 8.32 -49.67 4.00
CA PRO A 685 7.99 -50.74 4.95
C PRO A 685 7.92 -50.16 6.35
N TYR A 686 6.85 -50.46 7.05
CA TYR A 686 6.58 -49.89 8.37
C TYR A 686 5.94 -50.90 9.29
N HIS A 687 6.28 -50.86 10.57
CA HIS A 687 5.59 -51.62 11.61
C HIS A 687 5.22 -50.63 12.73
N ALA A 688 3.90 -50.49 12.93
CA ALA A 688 3.38 -49.58 13.93
C ALA A 688 3.63 -50.10 15.33
N GLU A 689 4.20 -49.29 16.20
CA GLU A 689 4.25 -49.55 17.64
C GLU A 689 2.95 -49.05 18.31
N PRO A 690 2.55 -49.67 19.44
CA PRO A 690 1.31 -49.31 20.13
C PRO A 690 1.31 -47.83 20.55
N GLY A 691 0.36 -47.04 20.01
CA GLY A 691 0.19 -45.63 20.35
C GLY A 691 1.15 -44.68 19.62
N GLU A 692 1.98 -45.17 18.70
CA GLU A 692 2.89 -44.37 17.88
C GLU A 692 2.10 -43.45 16.92
N LYS A 693 2.63 -42.25 16.70
CA LYS A 693 2.19 -41.33 15.66
C LYS A 693 3.29 -41.15 14.66
N LEU A 694 2.92 -41.08 13.39
CA LEU A 694 3.86 -40.71 12.31
C LEU A 694 3.89 -39.21 12.15
N VAL A 695 5.09 -38.65 12.06
CA VAL A 695 5.28 -37.22 11.78
C VAL A 695 5.92 -37.05 10.42
N PHE A 696 5.15 -36.56 9.43
CA PHE A 696 5.64 -36.22 8.12
C PHE A 696 6.20 -34.80 8.15
N ARG A 697 7.43 -34.64 7.69
CA ARG A 697 8.15 -33.38 7.78
C ARG A 697 8.72 -32.93 6.44
N THR A 698 8.80 -31.62 6.24
CA THR A 698 9.69 -30.99 5.24
C THR A 698 10.64 -30.05 5.94
N ARG A 699 11.93 -30.10 5.57
CA ARG A 699 12.97 -29.23 6.12
C ARG A 699 13.76 -28.58 4.99
N PRO A 700 14.21 -27.32 5.12
CA PRO A 700 15.03 -26.70 4.11
C PRO A 700 16.43 -27.31 4.12
N HIS A 701 17.00 -27.51 2.93
CA HIS A 701 18.39 -27.92 2.81
C HIS A 701 19.28 -26.66 2.69
N GLY A 702 19.62 -26.07 3.82
CA GLY A 702 20.39 -24.84 3.90
C GLY A 702 19.56 -23.56 4.10
N ASP A 703 18.96 -23.03 3.06
CA ASP A 703 18.06 -21.86 3.17
C ASP A 703 16.62 -22.18 2.71
N TYR A 704 15.71 -21.23 2.85
CA TYR A 704 14.29 -21.40 2.48
C TYR A 704 13.98 -20.95 1.05
N GLY A 705 14.99 -20.58 0.28
CA GLY A 705 14.80 -19.97 -1.03
C GLY A 705 14.24 -20.93 -2.05
N PHE A 706 13.02 -20.67 -2.54
CA PHE A 706 12.35 -21.48 -3.59
C PHE A 706 12.07 -22.94 -3.21
N ASP A 707 11.99 -23.28 -1.94
CA ASP A 707 11.68 -24.60 -1.42
C ASP A 707 10.18 -24.89 -1.50
N TRP A 708 9.62 -24.81 -2.71
CA TRP A 708 8.17 -24.98 -2.95
C TRP A 708 7.79 -26.45 -3.00
N ALA A 709 7.88 -27.11 -1.83
CA ALA A 709 7.52 -28.51 -1.67
C ALA A 709 6.00 -28.71 -1.69
N TYR A 710 5.58 -29.91 -2.11
CA TYR A 710 4.18 -30.32 -2.07
C TYR A 710 4.02 -31.81 -1.72
N TRP A 711 2.88 -32.15 -1.13
CA TRP A 711 2.40 -33.53 -0.93
C TRP A 711 1.16 -33.79 -1.78
N VAL A 712 1.06 -34.99 -2.34
CA VAL A 712 -0.07 -35.42 -3.18
C VAL A 712 -0.94 -36.40 -2.42
N ARG A 713 -0.32 -37.40 -1.81
CA ARG A 713 -1.00 -38.49 -1.10
C ARG A 713 -0.14 -39.03 0.03
N ILE A 714 -0.75 -39.26 1.17
CA ILE A 714 -0.18 -40.01 2.27
C ILE A 714 -1.20 -41.12 2.64
N ALA A 715 -0.77 -42.37 2.64
CA ALA A 715 -1.60 -43.51 3.12
C ALA A 715 -0.76 -44.39 4.00
N VAL A 716 -1.22 -44.60 5.22
CA VAL A 716 -0.65 -45.55 6.22
C VAL A 716 -1.58 -46.74 6.29
N GLN A 717 -1.09 -47.92 5.88
CA GLN A 717 -1.88 -49.13 5.67
C GLN A 717 -1.28 -50.31 6.39
#